data_ba736b63abebb4313b500b8fd2a9b47c
#
_entry.id   ba736b63abebb4313b500b8fd2a9b47c
#
_cell.length_a   1.000
_cell.length_b   1.000
_cell.length_c   1.000
_cell.angle_alpha   90.00
_cell.angle_beta   90.00
_cell.angle_gamma   90.00
#
_symmetry.space_group_name_H-M   'P 1'
#
loop_
_entity.id
_entity.type
_entity.pdbx_description
1 polymer ?
#
loop_
_entity_poly.entity_id
_entity_poly.type
_entity_poly.pdbx_seq_one_letter_code
_entity_poly.pdbx_strand_id
1 'polypeptide(L)'
;MKRLILIVQSILLVAVFASGQEMLNIATGKTEALKLSKASTIPTREVEIVDNSIIVAYNFTNVMISEDNLNPGSKFLKITGFCNENTPTHPSVLTRRDLFALPNANDIKIRLLESDFVEYDIPIAPARPLLTDSEDLFDTYADAKPIDSGIGIYPESIVNNEGYESRRNVDVLSVSVFPIQYDVKNKKTRIYTKIKYEIVADVDLRQYYESLDSTDDPVLENVVTKAISWGTAIDHIDSLYLTKPNIQDYLIVTVPKYMRAVKRFASWKQLMGFNTHILSRDSWNNSPDTVKHAIQNAYEQYPDIKYLLIVGDVEDVPAKQYESLQNNRHGYFVTDRFYASLNSDNSCEFYYGRVSVSSAQEAATVLNKIINYEKSPVTDASFYNNGIHCAYFQDDNSGNDRRDNYEDRWFIQTSEIIRDAITSKFGKEVARIYYAEPAVNPEFYSTESVRDDYNLPTELHRPNFSWDGDGDDIISKINNGVLYAFHRDHGEIAGWSQPEFKGQNIDSLNNGNKLPVVLSINCLSGKFNVDTCFAEKFLRHNNGGCVGIFAATCVSYSRCNDVLACGMFDAIWPSDKLIIKFHNITPETIASLKPTYRLGQILAQGMYRMSEYNFSNEFLTYQKRIFHCHGDPSMQIYSRVPTSFRRQESMVTKSDNLIQVNTRSLSTITFIDNKYHTFKSYTGTEAEYSTAYPDYVTVCVAAPNKIPYIVAGKHAILDGYIDFGPIIDDNPNNGMIADGIVKINSSSNSSTVEIKYNLNSLACSASIIITNVFGNKELTINNLPTGNNASVTTQNLPSGIHIATLVKDGAIIGSLRFAVSK
;
A
#
# COMPACT_ATOMS: atom_id res chain seq x y z
N MET A 1 -50.75 12.29 -46.23
CA MET A 1 -49.91 11.08 -46.29
C MET A 1 -48.44 11.29 -46.59
N LYS A 2 -48.02 12.30 -47.38
CA LYS A 2 -46.58 12.53 -47.66
C LYS A 2 -45.75 13.16 -46.50
N ARG A 3 -46.36 13.83 -45.51
CA ARG A 3 -45.65 14.38 -44.34
C ARG A 3 -45.44 13.38 -43.18
N LEU A 4 -46.20 12.29 -43.18
CA LEU A 4 -46.07 11.25 -42.14
C LEU A 4 -44.95 10.26 -42.45
N ILE A 5 -44.61 10.09 -43.73
CA ILE A 5 -43.54 9.18 -44.18
C ILE A 5 -42.13 9.82 -43.94
N LEU A 6 -42.02 11.17 -43.97
CA LEU A 6 -40.72 11.84 -43.68
C LEU A 6 -40.36 11.84 -42.20
N ILE A 7 -41.34 11.82 -41.31
CA ILE A 7 -41.09 11.76 -39.86
C ILE A 7 -40.70 10.34 -39.42
N VAL A 8 -41.26 9.31 -40.08
CA VAL A 8 -40.87 7.90 -39.79
C VAL A 8 -39.47 7.58 -40.34
N GLN A 9 -39.04 8.20 -41.44
CA GLN A 9 -37.68 8.05 -41.96
C GLN A 9 -36.62 8.82 -41.12
N SER A 10 -37.01 9.96 -40.54
CA SER A 10 -36.09 10.71 -39.65
C SER A 10 -35.93 10.05 -38.27
N ILE A 11 -36.95 9.31 -37.81
CA ILE A 11 -36.84 8.55 -36.54
C ILE A 11 -36.06 7.23 -36.70
N LEU A 12 -36.00 6.68 -37.95
CA LEU A 12 -35.20 5.49 -38.25
C LEU A 12 -33.70 5.83 -38.48
N LEU A 13 -33.33 7.09 -38.69
CA LEU A 13 -31.93 7.49 -38.96
C LEU A 13 -31.19 7.92 -37.72
N VAL A 14 -31.88 8.12 -36.59
CA VAL A 14 -31.26 8.42 -35.28
C VAL A 14 -30.98 7.15 -34.42
N ALA A 15 -31.45 5.98 -34.88
CA ALA A 15 -31.28 4.71 -34.17
C ALA A 15 -30.07 3.86 -34.63
N VAL A 16 -29.16 4.40 -35.50
CA VAL A 16 -28.08 3.60 -36.12
C VAL A 16 -26.67 3.95 -35.52
N PHE A 17 -26.58 4.86 -34.56
CA PHE A 17 -25.31 5.12 -33.88
C PHE A 17 -25.33 4.67 -32.39
N ALA A 18 -25.76 3.46 -32.13
CA ALA A 18 -25.60 2.86 -30.82
C ALA A 18 -24.79 1.57 -30.95
N SER A 19 -23.46 1.73 -30.73
CA SER A 19 -22.44 0.72 -30.50
C SER A 19 -22.73 -0.69 -31.02
N GLY A 20 -21.98 -1.10 -32.05
CA GLY A 20 -21.94 -2.48 -32.55
C GLY A 20 -21.30 -3.46 -31.54
N GLN A 21 -21.79 -3.46 -30.32
CA GLN A 21 -21.37 -4.43 -29.28
C GLN A 21 -22.28 -5.65 -29.35
N GLU A 22 -21.65 -6.82 -29.45
CA GLU A 22 -22.31 -8.10 -29.54
C GLU A 22 -21.85 -9.06 -28.46
N MET A 23 -22.77 -9.88 -27.95
CA MET A 23 -22.45 -10.99 -27.05
C MET A 23 -22.32 -12.26 -27.89
N LEU A 24 -21.15 -12.89 -27.86
CA LEU A 24 -20.87 -14.18 -28.50
C LEU A 24 -20.92 -15.30 -27.45
N ASN A 25 -21.79 -16.30 -27.69
CA ASN A 25 -21.69 -17.57 -26.96
C ASN A 25 -20.57 -18.41 -27.58
N ILE A 26 -19.52 -18.70 -26.81
CA ILE A 26 -18.28 -19.31 -27.32
C ILE A 26 -18.52 -20.71 -27.89
N ALA A 27 -19.33 -21.53 -27.24
CA ALA A 27 -19.54 -22.93 -27.66
C ALA A 27 -20.43 -23.07 -28.90
N THR A 28 -21.39 -22.16 -29.07
CA THR A 28 -22.38 -22.27 -30.16
C THR A 28 -22.12 -21.36 -31.34
N GLY A 29 -21.23 -20.35 -31.18
CA GLY A 29 -20.97 -19.31 -32.17
C GLY A 29 -22.14 -18.34 -32.40
N LYS A 30 -23.18 -18.39 -31.58
CA LYS A 30 -24.33 -17.48 -31.72
C LYS A 30 -23.99 -16.11 -31.15
N THR A 31 -24.28 -15.06 -31.92
CA THR A 31 -24.15 -13.67 -31.47
C THR A 31 -25.53 -13.03 -31.27
N GLU A 32 -25.65 -12.14 -30.33
CA GLU A 32 -26.80 -11.28 -30.11
C GLU A 32 -26.37 -9.89 -29.68
N ALA A 33 -27.13 -8.85 -30.06
CA ALA A 33 -26.84 -7.48 -29.68
C ALA A 33 -26.83 -7.35 -28.16
N LEU A 34 -25.81 -6.67 -27.58
CA LEU A 34 -25.62 -6.56 -26.11
C LEU A 34 -26.88 -6.03 -25.41
N LYS A 35 -27.59 -5.06 -25.98
CA LYS A 35 -28.83 -4.49 -25.44
C LYS A 35 -29.97 -5.52 -25.25
N LEU A 36 -29.90 -6.65 -25.93
CA LEU A 36 -30.90 -7.72 -25.87
C LEU A 36 -30.42 -8.92 -25.06
N SER A 37 -29.13 -9.02 -24.83
CA SER A 37 -28.53 -10.17 -24.13
C SER A 37 -28.69 -10.06 -22.62
N LYS A 38 -29.09 -11.16 -21.99
CA LYS A 38 -29.02 -11.37 -20.52
C LYS A 38 -27.82 -12.22 -20.15
N ALA A 39 -26.97 -12.56 -21.10
CA ALA A 39 -25.80 -13.41 -20.88
C ALA A 39 -24.72 -12.65 -20.12
N SER A 40 -23.99 -13.34 -19.25
CA SER A 40 -22.87 -12.81 -18.49
C SER A 40 -21.55 -13.25 -19.11
N THR A 41 -20.57 -12.36 -19.13
CA THR A 41 -19.18 -12.69 -19.49
C THR A 41 -18.34 -13.10 -18.27
N ILE A 42 -18.92 -13.17 -17.07
CA ILE A 42 -18.23 -13.62 -15.86
C ILE A 42 -17.91 -15.11 -16.00
N PRO A 43 -16.64 -15.52 -16.01
CA PRO A 43 -16.27 -16.93 -16.04
C PRO A 43 -16.53 -17.59 -14.69
N THR A 44 -16.76 -18.89 -14.68
CA THR A 44 -16.60 -19.65 -13.42
C THR A 44 -15.13 -19.93 -13.17
N ARG A 45 -14.71 -19.84 -11.90
CA ARG A 45 -13.35 -20.14 -11.46
C ARG A 45 -13.43 -21.03 -10.22
N GLU A 46 -12.77 -22.15 -10.29
CA GLU A 46 -12.67 -23.10 -9.19
C GLU A 46 -11.20 -23.27 -8.83
N VAL A 47 -10.90 -23.34 -7.54
CA VAL A 47 -9.55 -23.59 -7.03
C VAL A 47 -9.63 -24.71 -6.01
N GLU A 48 -8.76 -25.69 -6.15
CA GLU A 48 -8.67 -26.84 -5.26
C GLU A 48 -7.22 -26.99 -4.78
N ILE A 49 -7.04 -27.22 -3.48
CA ILE A 49 -5.73 -27.50 -2.90
C ILE A 49 -5.68 -29.01 -2.61
N VAL A 50 -4.75 -29.69 -3.26
CA VAL A 50 -4.54 -31.13 -3.14
C VAL A 50 -3.09 -31.38 -2.79
N ASP A 51 -2.83 -31.81 -1.56
CA ASP A 51 -1.49 -32.04 -1.02
C ASP A 51 -0.56 -30.82 -1.19
N ASN A 52 0.42 -30.91 -2.08
CA ASN A 52 1.36 -29.83 -2.40
C ASN A 52 1.04 -29.12 -3.72
N SER A 53 -0.19 -29.24 -4.22
CA SER A 53 -0.61 -28.66 -5.49
C SER A 53 -1.83 -27.75 -5.32
N ILE A 54 -1.87 -26.68 -6.13
CA ILE A 54 -3.05 -25.83 -6.33
C ILE A 54 -3.55 -26.08 -7.76
N ILE A 55 -4.78 -26.53 -7.89
CA ILE A 55 -5.44 -26.75 -9.16
C ILE A 55 -6.44 -25.63 -9.41
N VAL A 56 -6.34 -24.95 -10.54
CA VAL A 56 -7.23 -23.87 -10.95
C VAL A 56 -7.94 -24.25 -12.23
N ALA A 57 -9.27 -24.12 -12.25
CA ALA A 57 -10.09 -24.37 -13.43
C ALA A 57 -10.97 -23.14 -13.76
N TYR A 58 -10.85 -22.68 -14.99
CA TYR A 58 -11.70 -21.65 -15.58
C TYR A 58 -12.64 -22.26 -16.61
N ASN A 59 -13.92 -21.83 -16.59
CA ASN A 59 -14.86 -22.11 -17.66
C ASN A 59 -15.43 -20.78 -18.19
N PHE A 60 -15.36 -20.59 -19.50
CA PHE A 60 -15.80 -19.40 -20.21
C PHE A 60 -17.00 -19.74 -21.10
N THR A 61 -18.09 -19.01 -20.95
CA THR A 61 -19.32 -19.26 -21.72
C THR A 61 -19.54 -18.21 -22.79
N ASN A 62 -19.31 -16.94 -22.46
CA ASN A 62 -19.60 -15.82 -23.35
C ASN A 62 -18.46 -14.82 -23.36
N VAL A 63 -18.31 -14.12 -24.48
CA VAL A 63 -17.38 -13.00 -24.67
C VAL A 63 -18.14 -11.85 -25.36
N MET A 64 -17.90 -10.64 -24.92
CA MET A 64 -18.41 -9.45 -25.61
C MET A 64 -17.42 -9.02 -26.67
N ILE A 65 -17.93 -8.66 -27.85
CA ILE A 65 -17.17 -8.18 -29.01
C ILE A 65 -17.55 -6.74 -29.28
N SER A 66 -16.56 -5.88 -29.53
CA SER A 66 -16.76 -4.50 -29.98
C SER A 66 -15.82 -4.14 -31.15
N GLU A 67 -16.26 -3.22 -32.01
CA GLU A 67 -15.41 -2.70 -33.07
C GLU A 67 -14.26 -1.85 -32.51
N ASP A 68 -13.11 -1.90 -33.18
CA ASP A 68 -12.07 -0.90 -33.01
C ASP A 68 -12.30 0.26 -34.00
N ASN A 69 -12.79 1.38 -33.45
CA ASN A 69 -13.08 2.56 -34.25
C ASN A 69 -11.83 3.20 -34.92
N LEU A 70 -10.64 2.96 -34.35
CA LEU A 70 -9.37 3.48 -34.85
C LEU A 70 -8.78 2.56 -35.94
N ASN A 71 -9.07 1.26 -35.89
CA ASN A 71 -8.64 0.24 -36.84
C ASN A 71 -9.82 -0.54 -37.39
N PRO A 72 -10.60 0.04 -38.37
CA PRO A 72 -11.80 -0.58 -38.86
C PRO A 72 -11.58 -2.02 -39.36
N GLY A 73 -12.45 -2.92 -38.93
CA GLY A 73 -12.37 -4.35 -39.26
C GLY A 73 -11.59 -5.18 -38.22
N SER A 74 -10.98 -4.57 -37.23
CA SER A 74 -10.47 -5.28 -36.05
C SER A 74 -11.39 -5.12 -34.85
N LYS A 75 -11.27 -6.01 -33.87
CA LYS A 75 -12.18 -6.14 -32.74
C LYS A 75 -11.44 -6.13 -31.41
N PHE A 76 -12.09 -5.55 -30.39
CA PHE A 76 -11.79 -5.81 -29.00
C PHE A 76 -12.72 -6.88 -28.44
N LEU A 77 -12.15 -7.72 -27.59
CA LEU A 77 -12.91 -8.71 -26.85
C LEU A 77 -12.94 -8.31 -25.36
N LYS A 78 -14.04 -8.64 -24.65
CA LYS A 78 -14.15 -8.37 -23.21
C LYS A 78 -14.74 -9.58 -22.48
N ILE A 79 -14.04 -9.99 -21.42
CA ILE A 79 -14.52 -10.98 -20.44
C ILE A 79 -14.38 -10.30 -19.07
N THR A 80 -15.40 -10.33 -18.25
CA THR A 80 -15.39 -9.71 -16.92
C THR A 80 -14.27 -10.29 -16.07
N GLY A 81 -13.44 -9.42 -15.48
CA GLY A 81 -12.29 -9.82 -14.68
C GLY A 81 -11.00 -10.09 -15.47
N PHE A 82 -11.01 -9.84 -16.79
CA PHE A 82 -9.84 -9.89 -17.67
C PHE A 82 -9.59 -8.51 -18.29
N CYS A 83 -8.33 -8.20 -18.54
CA CYS A 83 -7.88 -6.93 -19.11
C CYS A 83 -7.23 -7.14 -20.45
N ASN A 84 -7.28 -6.12 -21.32
CA ASN A 84 -6.57 -6.15 -22.58
C ASN A 84 -5.06 -5.99 -22.38
N GLU A 85 -4.28 -6.74 -23.14
CA GLU A 85 -2.82 -6.60 -23.24
C GLU A 85 -2.46 -5.21 -23.78
N ASN A 86 -1.39 -4.62 -23.24
CA ASN A 86 -0.94 -3.27 -23.56
C ASN A 86 0.48 -3.25 -24.18
N THR A 87 1.08 -4.39 -24.45
CA THR A 87 2.44 -4.47 -25.01
C THR A 87 2.43 -3.93 -26.45
N PRO A 88 3.21 -2.88 -26.75
CA PRO A 88 3.24 -2.31 -28.10
C PRO A 88 3.56 -3.36 -29.16
N THR A 89 2.98 -3.21 -30.36
CA THR A 89 3.12 -4.13 -31.50
C THR A 89 2.50 -5.51 -31.34
N HIS A 90 1.84 -5.79 -30.19
CA HIS A 90 1.15 -7.06 -29.96
C HIS A 90 -0.38 -6.94 -30.20
N PRO A 91 -1.09 -8.06 -30.39
CA PRO A 91 -2.56 -8.04 -30.42
C PRO A 91 -3.11 -7.78 -29.00
N SER A 92 -4.21 -7.05 -28.91
CA SER A 92 -4.92 -6.75 -27.66
C SER A 92 -5.74 -7.93 -27.18
N VAL A 93 -5.06 -9.03 -26.82
CA VAL A 93 -5.70 -10.22 -26.23
C VAL A 93 -6.05 -9.99 -24.77
N LEU A 94 -6.98 -10.78 -24.24
CA LEU A 94 -7.38 -10.71 -22.84
C LEU A 94 -6.43 -11.50 -21.96
N THR A 95 -6.16 -10.96 -20.79
CA THR A 95 -5.33 -11.60 -19.79
C THR A 95 -5.79 -11.25 -18.38
N ARG A 96 -5.51 -12.13 -17.43
CA ARG A 96 -5.72 -11.94 -16.00
C ARG A 96 -4.51 -12.44 -15.23
N ARG A 97 -4.14 -11.77 -14.17
CA ARG A 97 -3.10 -12.21 -13.23
C ARG A 97 -3.75 -12.77 -11.97
N ASP A 98 -3.52 -14.05 -11.72
CA ASP A 98 -3.86 -14.72 -10.45
C ASP A 98 -2.66 -14.65 -9.51
N LEU A 99 -2.92 -14.35 -8.23
CA LEU A 99 -1.91 -14.25 -7.19
C LEU A 99 -2.10 -15.37 -6.17
N PHE A 100 -0.99 -16.01 -5.78
CA PHE A 100 -0.97 -17.10 -4.82
C PHE A 100 0.09 -16.84 -3.76
N ALA A 101 -0.29 -16.86 -2.48
CA ALA A 101 0.67 -16.83 -1.39
C ALA A 101 1.38 -18.18 -1.32
N LEU A 102 2.58 -18.25 -1.84
CA LEU A 102 3.40 -19.45 -1.91
C LEU A 102 4.86 -19.10 -1.59
N PRO A 103 5.60 -19.95 -0.87
CA PRO A 103 7.01 -19.71 -0.61
C PRO A 103 7.79 -19.63 -1.92
N ASN A 104 8.72 -18.70 -1.99
CA ASN A 104 9.62 -18.54 -3.14
C ASN A 104 10.60 -19.72 -3.18
N ALA A 105 10.21 -20.80 -3.86
CA ALA A 105 11.00 -21.99 -4.04
C ALA A 105 11.46 -22.12 -5.50
N ASN A 106 12.71 -22.55 -5.72
CA ASN A 106 13.30 -22.67 -7.05
C ASN A 106 12.61 -23.70 -7.96
N ASP A 107 11.74 -24.57 -7.41
CA ASP A 107 11.16 -25.72 -8.10
C ASP A 107 9.63 -25.64 -8.31
N ILE A 108 9.03 -24.44 -8.24
CA ILE A 108 7.59 -24.32 -8.56
C ILE A 108 7.38 -24.59 -10.05
N LYS A 109 6.49 -25.54 -10.32
CA LYS A 109 6.13 -25.95 -11.69
C LYS A 109 4.68 -25.61 -11.95
N ILE A 110 4.43 -24.88 -13.04
CA ILE A 110 3.09 -24.63 -13.55
C ILE A 110 2.86 -25.56 -14.73
N ARG A 111 1.76 -26.31 -14.70
CA ARG A 111 1.40 -27.29 -15.74
C ARG A 111 0.00 -27.02 -16.24
N LEU A 112 -0.16 -26.91 -17.54
CA LEU A 112 -1.47 -26.94 -18.17
C LEU A 112 -1.99 -28.39 -18.14
N LEU A 113 -3.14 -28.62 -17.48
CA LEU A 113 -3.76 -29.94 -17.37
C LEU A 113 -4.79 -30.19 -18.47
N GLU A 114 -5.62 -29.17 -18.79
CA GLU A 114 -6.71 -29.29 -19.76
C GLU A 114 -7.00 -27.93 -20.39
N SER A 115 -7.28 -27.91 -21.68
CA SER A 115 -7.75 -26.71 -22.36
C SER A 115 -8.61 -27.07 -23.59
N ASP A 116 -9.75 -26.39 -23.72
CA ASP A 116 -10.65 -26.53 -24.86
C ASP A 116 -10.92 -25.15 -25.45
N PHE A 117 -10.93 -25.02 -26.77
CA PHE A 117 -11.17 -23.77 -27.47
C PHE A 117 -12.03 -23.93 -28.71
N VAL A 118 -12.61 -22.80 -29.16
CA VAL A 118 -13.23 -22.67 -30.48
C VAL A 118 -12.48 -21.61 -31.27
N GLU A 119 -12.22 -21.87 -32.54
CA GLU A 119 -11.52 -20.93 -33.44
C GLU A 119 -12.52 -20.11 -34.26
N TYR A 120 -12.29 -18.79 -34.34
CA TYR A 120 -13.13 -17.82 -35.05
C TYR A 120 -12.33 -16.97 -36.00
N ASP A 121 -13.00 -16.50 -37.11
CA ASP A 121 -12.47 -15.50 -38.02
C ASP A 121 -12.70 -14.08 -37.47
N ILE A 122 -12.05 -13.78 -36.30
CA ILE A 122 -12.15 -12.49 -35.62
C ILE A 122 -10.76 -11.87 -35.60
N PRO A 123 -10.50 -10.80 -36.39
CA PRO A 123 -9.26 -10.06 -36.30
C PRO A 123 -9.20 -9.26 -34.99
N ILE A 124 -8.15 -9.44 -34.20
CA ILE A 124 -7.96 -8.71 -32.94
C ILE A 124 -7.32 -7.35 -33.22
N ALA A 125 -7.75 -6.34 -32.48
CA ALA A 125 -7.18 -5.00 -32.51
C ALA A 125 -5.73 -4.97 -32.00
N PRO A 126 -4.88 -4.03 -32.45
CA PRO A 126 -3.57 -3.80 -31.85
C PRO A 126 -3.71 -3.40 -30.39
N ALA A 127 -2.73 -3.79 -29.55
CA ALA A 127 -2.63 -3.34 -28.18
C ALA A 127 -2.48 -1.81 -28.14
N ARG A 128 -3.27 -1.18 -27.28
CA ARG A 128 -3.22 0.27 -27.05
C ARG A 128 -2.21 0.63 -25.99
N PRO A 129 -1.48 1.74 -26.13
CA PRO A 129 -0.52 2.19 -25.12
C PRO A 129 -1.24 2.52 -23.81
N LEU A 130 -0.54 2.37 -22.70
CA LEU A 130 -0.96 2.94 -21.43
C LEU A 130 -0.76 4.45 -21.49
N LEU A 131 -1.83 5.21 -21.28
CA LEU A 131 -1.79 6.66 -21.29
C LEU A 131 -1.19 7.19 -20.00
N THR A 132 -0.44 8.31 -20.10
CA THR A 132 0.12 9.00 -18.94
C THR A 132 -0.85 10.03 -18.36
N ASP A 133 -0.66 10.39 -17.08
CA ASP A 133 -1.38 11.48 -16.43
C ASP A 133 -0.55 12.80 -16.42
N SER A 134 0.35 12.99 -17.41
CA SER A 134 1.12 14.21 -17.59
C SER A 134 0.51 15.09 -18.67
N GLU A 135 0.32 16.38 -18.39
CA GLU A 135 -0.13 17.37 -19.39
C GLU A 135 0.88 17.57 -20.52
N ASP A 136 2.17 17.37 -20.24
CA ASP A 136 3.24 17.54 -21.24
C ASP A 136 3.32 16.39 -22.26
N LEU A 137 2.58 15.29 -22.02
CA LEU A 137 2.63 14.08 -22.82
C LEU A 137 1.23 13.81 -23.41
N PHE A 138 1.00 14.28 -24.61
CA PHE A 138 -0.24 14.03 -25.37
C PHE A 138 -0.16 12.64 -26.03
N ASP A 139 -0.19 11.59 -25.18
CA ASP A 139 -0.34 10.23 -25.67
C ASP A 139 -1.81 10.00 -26.06
N THR A 140 -2.03 9.43 -27.22
CA THR A 140 -3.37 9.07 -27.70
C THR A 140 -3.48 7.58 -27.99
N TYR A 141 -4.68 7.04 -28.01
CA TYR A 141 -4.89 5.67 -28.48
C TYR A 141 -4.60 5.50 -30.00
N ALA A 142 -4.57 6.60 -30.75
CA ALA A 142 -4.14 6.60 -32.13
C ALA A 142 -2.65 6.28 -32.29
N ASP A 143 -1.84 6.41 -31.21
CA ASP A 143 -0.42 6.03 -31.19
C ASP A 143 -0.20 4.51 -31.11
N ALA A 144 -1.28 3.70 -31.08
CA ALA A 144 -1.19 2.25 -31.12
C ALA A 144 -0.43 1.79 -32.37
N LYS A 145 0.66 1.06 -32.15
CA LYS A 145 1.48 0.54 -33.25
C LYS A 145 0.79 -0.65 -33.91
N PRO A 146 0.90 -0.84 -35.23
CA PRO A 146 0.43 -2.03 -35.90
C PRO A 146 1.02 -3.30 -35.29
N ILE A 147 0.25 -4.39 -35.31
CA ILE A 147 0.72 -5.69 -34.83
C ILE A 147 1.91 -6.12 -35.71
N ASP A 148 2.99 -6.56 -35.06
CA ASP A 148 4.18 -7.08 -35.74
C ASP A 148 3.84 -8.38 -36.49
N SER A 149 4.00 -8.36 -37.81
CA SER A 149 3.74 -9.51 -38.67
C SER A 149 4.69 -10.70 -38.44
N GLY A 150 5.79 -10.50 -37.68
CA GLY A 150 6.69 -11.56 -37.27
C GLY A 150 6.15 -12.39 -36.11
N ILE A 151 5.13 -11.92 -35.42
CA ILE A 151 4.45 -12.67 -34.35
C ILE A 151 3.65 -13.82 -34.97
N GLY A 152 3.80 -15.02 -34.43
CA GLY A 152 2.98 -16.18 -34.80
C GLY A 152 1.67 -16.21 -34.05
N ILE A 153 1.48 -17.20 -33.19
CA ILE A 153 0.34 -17.26 -32.26
C ILE A 153 0.73 -16.52 -30.98
N TYR A 154 -0.13 -15.59 -30.54
CA TYR A 154 0.08 -14.80 -29.33
C TYR A 154 -1.11 -14.89 -28.36
N PRO A 155 -0.88 -15.06 -27.05
CA PRO A 155 0.42 -15.43 -26.45
C PRO A 155 0.85 -16.83 -26.86
N GLU A 156 2.16 -17.13 -26.76
CA GLU A 156 2.67 -18.47 -27.05
C GLU A 156 2.12 -19.52 -26.07
N SER A 157 2.03 -19.17 -24.79
CA SER A 157 1.42 -19.97 -23.74
C SER A 157 0.20 -19.26 -23.15
N ILE A 158 -0.84 -20.04 -22.81
CA ILE A 158 -2.08 -19.51 -22.20
C ILE A 158 -2.02 -19.43 -20.67
N VAL A 159 -0.96 -19.95 -20.04
CA VAL A 159 -0.70 -19.85 -18.62
C VAL A 159 0.80 -19.61 -18.43
N ASN A 160 1.17 -18.47 -17.83
CA ASN A 160 2.57 -18.07 -17.66
C ASN A 160 2.90 -17.80 -16.20
N ASN A 161 4.10 -18.19 -15.79
CA ASN A 161 4.71 -17.80 -14.53
C ASN A 161 5.32 -16.39 -14.69
N GLU A 162 4.79 -15.41 -13.97
CA GLU A 162 5.26 -14.01 -13.97
C GLU A 162 6.27 -13.71 -12.86
N GLY A 163 6.60 -14.72 -12.05
CA GLY A 163 7.54 -14.61 -10.95
C GLY A 163 6.90 -14.23 -9.61
N TYR A 164 7.77 -13.85 -8.66
CA TYR A 164 7.41 -13.58 -7.28
C TYR A 164 7.55 -12.11 -6.92
N GLU A 165 6.64 -11.67 -6.03
CA GLU A 165 6.80 -10.46 -5.23
C GLU A 165 6.83 -10.86 -3.76
N SER A 166 7.85 -10.41 -3.01
CA SER A 166 7.96 -10.70 -1.57
C SER A 166 7.58 -9.49 -0.74
N ARG A 167 6.78 -9.71 0.29
CA ARG A 167 6.44 -8.72 1.31
C ARG A 167 6.72 -9.29 2.69
N ARG A 168 7.76 -8.78 3.32
CA ARG A 168 8.22 -9.32 4.62
C ARG A 168 8.44 -10.84 4.50
N ASN A 169 7.66 -11.63 5.20
CA ASN A 169 7.71 -13.10 5.22
C ASN A 169 6.66 -13.77 4.32
N VAL A 170 5.94 -13.01 3.49
CA VAL A 170 4.94 -13.55 2.57
C VAL A 170 5.42 -13.36 1.14
N ASP A 171 5.64 -14.45 0.44
CA ASP A 171 5.92 -14.47 -0.98
C ASP A 171 4.62 -14.69 -1.76
N VAL A 172 4.48 -13.98 -2.87
CA VAL A 172 3.30 -14.03 -3.73
C VAL A 172 3.71 -14.37 -5.14
N LEU A 173 3.34 -15.57 -5.59
CA LEU A 173 3.49 -16.00 -6.97
C LEU A 173 2.43 -15.35 -7.86
N SER A 174 2.84 -14.82 -8.99
CA SER A 174 1.96 -14.27 -10.03
C SER A 174 1.85 -15.23 -11.20
N VAL A 175 0.62 -15.55 -11.64
CA VAL A 175 0.34 -16.43 -12.78
C VAL A 175 -0.61 -15.74 -13.74
N SER A 176 -0.18 -15.50 -14.99
CA SER A 176 -1.04 -14.92 -16.02
C SER A 176 -1.83 -15.99 -16.75
N VAL A 177 -3.13 -15.75 -16.96
CA VAL A 177 -4.05 -16.64 -17.68
C VAL A 177 -4.64 -15.90 -18.87
N PHE A 178 -4.58 -16.50 -20.05
CA PHE A 178 -5.02 -15.92 -21.31
C PHE A 178 -6.16 -16.78 -21.93
N PRO A 179 -7.41 -16.33 -21.83
CA PRO A 179 -8.54 -17.04 -22.41
C PRO A 179 -8.63 -16.91 -23.95
N ILE A 180 -7.72 -16.12 -24.53
CA ILE A 180 -7.70 -15.81 -25.95
C ILE A 180 -6.29 -15.93 -26.50
N GLN A 181 -6.12 -16.64 -27.62
CA GLN A 181 -4.93 -16.61 -28.46
C GLN A 181 -5.28 -16.10 -29.84
N TYR A 182 -4.39 -15.32 -30.45
CA TYR A 182 -4.54 -14.80 -31.79
C TYR A 182 -3.41 -15.27 -32.71
N ASP A 183 -3.77 -15.95 -33.78
CA ASP A 183 -2.86 -16.27 -34.88
C ASP A 183 -2.77 -15.06 -35.82
N VAL A 184 -1.69 -14.30 -35.67
CA VAL A 184 -1.48 -13.05 -36.42
C VAL A 184 -1.39 -13.29 -37.91
N LYS A 185 -0.76 -14.39 -38.34
CA LYS A 185 -0.54 -14.72 -39.73
C LYS A 185 -1.83 -15.11 -40.44
N ASN A 186 -2.66 -15.94 -39.78
CA ASN A 186 -3.89 -16.46 -40.36
C ASN A 186 -5.13 -15.61 -39.98
N LYS A 187 -4.97 -14.59 -39.13
CA LYS A 187 -6.04 -13.74 -38.56
C LYS A 187 -7.15 -14.55 -37.89
N LYS A 188 -6.80 -15.59 -37.18
CA LYS A 188 -7.70 -16.48 -36.48
C LYS A 188 -7.59 -16.26 -34.96
N THR A 189 -8.73 -16.25 -34.29
CA THR A 189 -8.81 -16.08 -32.82
C THR A 189 -9.30 -17.38 -32.20
N ARG A 190 -8.51 -17.95 -31.30
CA ARG A 190 -8.89 -19.07 -30.44
C ARG A 190 -9.45 -18.49 -29.15
N ILE A 191 -10.73 -18.81 -28.87
CA ILE A 191 -11.39 -18.44 -27.63
C ILE A 191 -11.59 -19.71 -26.81
N TYR A 192 -10.97 -19.76 -25.63
CA TYR A 192 -11.02 -20.92 -24.77
C TYR A 192 -12.38 -21.02 -24.07
N THR A 193 -12.94 -22.21 -24.01
CA THR A 193 -14.12 -22.53 -23.20
C THR A 193 -13.71 -23.08 -21.84
N LYS A 194 -12.52 -23.68 -21.76
CA LYS A 194 -11.95 -24.25 -20.54
C LYS A 194 -10.44 -24.07 -20.49
N ILE A 195 -9.92 -23.72 -19.31
CA ILE A 195 -8.49 -23.73 -18.99
C ILE A 195 -8.35 -24.31 -17.60
N LYS A 196 -7.60 -25.43 -17.46
CA LYS A 196 -7.27 -26.04 -16.16
C LYS A 196 -5.77 -26.17 -16.04
N TYR A 197 -5.21 -25.64 -14.96
CA TYR A 197 -3.77 -25.71 -14.70
C TYR A 197 -3.49 -26.09 -13.25
N GLU A 198 -2.28 -26.56 -13.01
CA GLU A 198 -1.76 -26.97 -11.71
C GLU A 198 -0.51 -26.17 -11.38
N ILE A 199 -0.42 -25.71 -10.14
CA ILE A 199 0.79 -25.16 -9.53
C ILE A 199 1.28 -26.20 -8.53
N VAL A 200 2.45 -26.79 -8.76
CA VAL A 200 3.08 -27.76 -7.86
C VAL A 200 4.13 -27.04 -7.03
N ALA A 201 3.93 -27.01 -5.71
CA ALA A 201 4.88 -26.47 -4.74
C ALA A 201 5.61 -27.63 -4.03
N ASP A 202 6.89 -27.45 -3.68
CA ASP A 202 7.67 -28.45 -2.92
C ASP A 202 7.55 -28.23 -1.41
N VAL A 203 6.32 -27.97 -0.94
CA VAL A 203 5.99 -27.73 0.46
C VAL A 203 4.61 -28.28 0.78
N ASP A 204 4.37 -28.65 2.04
CA ASP A 204 3.02 -28.92 2.54
C ASP A 204 2.26 -27.59 2.63
N LEU A 205 1.33 -27.37 1.69
CA LEU A 205 0.58 -26.10 1.58
C LEU A 205 -0.31 -25.86 2.81
N ARG A 206 -0.87 -26.91 3.43
CA ARG A 206 -1.68 -26.76 4.62
C ARG A 206 -0.82 -26.23 5.78
N GLN A 207 0.32 -26.87 6.03
CA GLN A 207 1.25 -26.44 7.08
C GLN A 207 1.79 -25.03 6.80
N TYR A 208 2.07 -24.70 5.54
CA TYR A 208 2.51 -23.37 5.14
C TYR A 208 1.44 -22.30 5.47
N TYR A 209 0.19 -22.52 5.07
CA TYR A 209 -0.88 -21.58 5.36
C TYR A 209 -1.19 -21.44 6.85
N GLU A 210 -1.15 -22.54 7.60
CA GLU A 210 -1.27 -22.48 9.07
C GLU A 210 -0.15 -21.64 9.70
N SER A 211 1.05 -21.64 9.12
CA SER A 211 2.17 -20.82 9.58
C SER A 211 1.99 -19.31 9.28
N LEU A 212 1.24 -18.96 8.22
CA LEU A 212 0.95 -17.58 7.85
C LEU A 212 -0.20 -16.96 8.67
N ASP A 213 -1.02 -17.75 9.33
CA ASP A 213 -2.22 -17.32 10.08
C ASP A 213 -1.86 -16.54 11.38
N SER A 214 -0.55 -16.38 11.67
CA SER A 214 -0.04 -15.69 12.86
C SER A 214 0.37 -14.23 12.63
N THR A 215 0.09 -13.63 11.48
CA THR A 215 0.53 -12.27 11.18
C THR A 215 -0.40 -11.23 11.81
N ASP A 216 0.15 -10.29 12.60
CA ASP A 216 -0.58 -9.11 13.11
C ASP A 216 -0.64 -7.96 12.05
N ASP A 217 -0.53 -8.30 10.76
CA ASP A 217 -0.45 -7.34 9.68
C ASP A 217 -1.69 -7.43 8.76
N PRO A 218 -2.64 -6.47 8.85
CA PRO A 218 -3.87 -6.52 8.08
C PRO A 218 -3.67 -6.60 6.56
N VAL A 219 -2.58 -5.99 6.04
CA VAL A 219 -2.29 -6.03 4.59
C VAL A 219 -1.86 -7.43 4.18
N LEU A 220 -0.94 -8.06 4.93
CA LEU A 220 -0.49 -9.43 4.66
C LEU A 220 -1.63 -10.44 4.85
N GLU A 221 -2.45 -10.28 5.92
CA GLU A 221 -3.64 -11.11 6.12
C GLU A 221 -4.63 -10.99 4.96
N ASN A 222 -4.89 -9.78 4.45
CA ASN A 222 -5.76 -9.59 3.29
C ASN A 222 -5.19 -10.23 2.03
N VAL A 223 -3.86 -10.15 1.82
CA VAL A 223 -3.17 -10.81 0.71
C VAL A 223 -3.36 -12.33 0.81
N VAL A 224 -3.06 -12.91 1.96
CA VAL A 224 -3.20 -14.35 2.22
C VAL A 224 -4.66 -14.79 2.11
N THR A 225 -5.59 -14.06 2.74
CA THR A 225 -7.03 -14.33 2.67
C THR A 225 -7.54 -14.35 1.24
N LYS A 226 -7.17 -13.35 0.42
CA LYS A 226 -7.55 -13.32 -1.00
C LYS A 226 -6.93 -14.49 -1.77
N ALA A 227 -5.68 -14.79 -1.53
CA ALA A 227 -4.97 -15.88 -2.21
C ALA A 227 -5.51 -17.27 -1.83
N ILE A 228 -5.96 -17.45 -0.58
CA ILE A 228 -6.52 -18.70 -0.07
C ILE A 228 -8.02 -18.83 -0.39
N SER A 229 -8.82 -17.78 -0.16
CA SER A 229 -10.28 -17.79 -0.32
C SER A 229 -10.74 -18.04 -1.76
N TRP A 230 -9.84 -17.98 -2.69
CA TRP A 230 -10.10 -18.39 -4.06
C TRP A 230 -10.18 -19.91 -4.21
N GLY A 231 -9.97 -20.68 -3.16
CA GLY A 231 -9.89 -22.11 -3.26
C GLY A 231 -10.61 -22.97 -2.24
N THR A 232 -10.64 -22.64 -0.99
CA THR A 232 -11.32 -23.41 0.05
C THR A 232 -11.68 -22.53 1.24
N ALA A 233 -12.83 -22.76 1.86
CA ALA A 233 -13.11 -22.29 3.21
C ALA A 233 -12.13 -23.02 4.16
N ILE A 234 -10.99 -22.41 4.44
CA ILE A 234 -10.25 -22.71 5.66
C ILE A 234 -11.15 -22.13 6.75
N ASP A 235 -11.75 -22.99 7.56
CA ASP A 235 -12.47 -22.56 8.74
C ASP A 235 -11.51 -21.66 9.51
N HIS A 236 -11.77 -20.35 9.51
CA HIS A 236 -11.05 -19.40 10.35
C HIS A 236 -11.24 -19.90 11.77
N ILE A 237 -10.20 -20.47 12.33
CA ILE A 237 -10.11 -20.68 13.76
C ILE A 237 -10.16 -19.27 14.34
N ASP A 238 -11.30 -18.90 14.92
CA ASP A 238 -11.42 -17.73 15.77
C ASP A 238 -10.22 -17.79 16.74
N SER A 239 -9.17 -17.02 16.43
CA SER A 239 -8.03 -16.94 17.33
C SER A 239 -8.59 -16.35 18.61
N LEU A 240 -8.73 -17.19 19.62
CA LEU A 240 -8.98 -16.76 21.00
C LEU A 240 -8.16 -15.50 21.23
N TYR A 241 -8.80 -14.43 21.73
CA TYR A 241 -8.17 -13.14 22.01
C TYR A 241 -7.11 -13.28 23.09
N LEU A 242 -6.04 -13.99 22.77
CA LEU A 242 -4.87 -14.14 23.65
C LEU A 242 -4.05 -12.87 23.55
N THR A 243 -3.66 -12.33 24.67
CA THR A 243 -2.71 -11.22 24.73
C THR A 243 -1.37 -11.67 24.14
N LYS A 244 -0.94 -10.99 23.07
CA LYS A 244 0.31 -11.25 22.40
C LYS A 244 1.29 -10.09 22.61
N PRO A 245 2.60 -10.33 22.72
CA PRO A 245 3.60 -9.27 22.67
C PRO A 245 3.42 -8.49 21.34
N ASN A 246 3.37 -7.16 21.43
CA ASN A 246 3.33 -6.30 20.26
C ASN A 246 4.75 -5.97 19.81
N ILE A 247 5.30 -6.79 18.92
CA ILE A 247 6.66 -6.63 18.42
C ILE A 247 6.59 -5.84 17.11
N GLN A 248 6.66 -4.51 17.20
CA GLN A 248 6.70 -3.62 16.05
C GLN A 248 7.82 -2.63 16.25
N ASP A 249 8.94 -2.87 15.58
CA ASP A 249 10.06 -1.95 15.58
C ASP A 249 9.85 -0.87 14.50
N TYR A 250 10.28 0.35 14.83
CA TYR A 250 10.15 1.51 13.98
C TYR A 250 11.50 2.20 13.83
N LEU A 251 12.02 2.20 12.61
CA LEU A 251 13.29 2.84 12.28
C LEU A 251 13.07 4.25 11.75
N ILE A 252 13.76 5.24 12.34
CA ILE A 252 13.77 6.64 11.88
C ILE A 252 15.17 6.98 11.41
N VAL A 253 15.33 7.36 10.14
CA VAL A 253 16.60 7.78 9.54
C VAL A 253 16.61 9.30 9.39
N THR A 254 17.69 9.96 9.87
CA THR A 254 17.74 11.41 9.91
C THR A 254 19.16 11.96 10.00
N VAL A 255 19.28 13.27 10.23
CA VAL A 255 20.52 13.99 10.54
C VAL A 255 20.41 14.76 11.88
N PRO A 256 21.50 15.13 12.55
CA PRO A 256 21.50 15.75 13.88
C PRO A 256 20.65 17.02 14.00
N LYS A 257 20.55 17.83 12.93
CA LYS A 257 19.79 19.10 12.95
C LYS A 257 18.31 18.91 13.28
N TYR A 258 17.73 17.70 13.04
CA TYR A 258 16.32 17.37 13.31
C TYR A 258 16.10 16.60 14.61
N MET A 259 17.18 16.21 15.32
CA MET A 259 17.14 15.28 16.42
C MET A 259 16.17 15.69 17.55
N ARG A 260 16.04 17.00 17.83
CA ARG A 260 15.11 17.47 18.87
C ARG A 260 13.65 17.12 18.55
N ALA A 261 13.21 17.36 17.31
CA ALA A 261 11.86 17.06 16.85
C ALA A 261 11.64 15.56 16.72
N VAL A 262 12.64 14.83 16.18
CA VAL A 262 12.62 13.38 16.00
C VAL A 262 12.53 12.64 17.34
N LYS A 263 13.32 13.01 18.37
CA LYS A 263 13.22 12.38 19.68
C LYS A 263 11.85 12.56 20.34
N ARG A 264 11.24 13.75 20.21
CA ARG A 264 9.88 13.99 20.69
C ARG A 264 8.85 13.12 19.95
N PHE A 265 8.98 13.00 18.64
CA PHE A 265 8.12 12.16 17.82
C PHE A 265 8.32 10.66 18.18
N ALA A 266 9.55 10.19 18.32
CA ALA A 266 9.88 8.83 18.71
C ALA A 266 9.29 8.48 20.09
N SER A 267 9.35 9.38 21.08
CA SER A 267 8.69 9.21 22.38
C SER A 267 7.19 9.01 22.26
N TRP A 268 6.54 9.78 21.36
CA TRP A 268 5.12 9.61 21.09
C TRP A 268 4.84 8.23 20.49
N LYS A 269 5.66 7.79 19.53
CA LYS A 269 5.50 6.46 18.92
C LYS A 269 5.77 5.32 19.90
N GLN A 270 6.67 5.51 20.86
CA GLN A 270 6.84 4.56 21.97
C GLN A 270 5.55 4.45 22.80
N LEU A 271 4.90 5.55 23.13
CA LEU A 271 3.60 5.51 23.82
C LEU A 271 2.55 4.77 22.99
N MET A 272 2.58 4.90 21.66
CA MET A 272 1.67 4.21 20.74
C MET A 272 2.04 2.73 20.51
N GLY A 273 3.05 2.20 21.19
CA GLY A 273 3.41 0.78 21.20
C GLY A 273 4.53 0.38 20.24
N PHE A 274 5.22 1.34 19.63
CA PHE A 274 6.35 1.04 18.75
C PHE A 274 7.67 1.07 19.50
N ASN A 275 8.50 0.05 19.32
CA ASN A 275 9.89 0.10 19.74
C ASN A 275 10.68 0.91 18.69
N THR A 276 11.02 2.16 19.04
CA THR A 276 11.59 3.11 18.08
C THR A 276 13.12 3.14 18.13
N HIS A 277 13.75 3.14 16.96
CA HIS A 277 15.18 3.25 16.75
C HIS A 277 15.49 4.46 15.90
N ILE A 278 16.49 5.27 16.27
CA ILE A 278 16.91 6.45 15.53
C ILE A 278 18.30 6.23 14.95
N LEU A 279 18.39 6.25 13.63
CA LEU A 279 19.64 6.19 12.90
C LEU A 279 19.97 7.58 12.38
N SER A 280 20.97 8.23 12.99
CA SER A 280 21.38 9.59 12.66
C SER A 280 22.87 9.69 12.39
N ARG A 281 23.26 10.35 11.32
CA ARG A 281 24.65 10.66 10.95
C ARG A 281 24.80 12.13 10.58
N ASP A 282 25.98 12.70 10.82
CA ASP A 282 26.29 14.07 10.43
C ASP A 282 26.22 14.27 8.90
N SER A 283 26.55 13.23 8.16
CA SER A 283 26.47 13.20 6.70
C SER A 283 26.24 11.77 6.19
N TRP A 284 25.44 11.64 5.17
CA TRP A 284 25.23 10.42 4.39
C TRP A 284 26.07 10.37 3.12
N ASN A 285 27.04 11.30 2.96
CA ASN A 285 27.97 11.39 1.83
C ASN A 285 27.28 11.48 0.45
N ASN A 286 26.06 11.99 0.41
CA ASN A 286 25.20 12.01 -0.78
C ASN A 286 25.10 10.63 -1.46
N SER A 287 25.10 9.56 -0.68
CA SER A 287 25.12 8.18 -1.17
C SER A 287 23.90 7.39 -0.67
N PRO A 288 22.92 7.10 -1.56
CA PRO A 288 21.79 6.24 -1.21
C PRO A 288 22.22 4.84 -0.76
N ASP A 289 23.30 4.30 -1.34
CA ASP A 289 23.80 2.98 -0.95
C ASP A 289 24.36 2.96 0.48
N THR A 290 24.96 4.10 0.94
CA THR A 290 25.37 4.27 2.33
C THR A 290 24.18 4.24 3.29
N VAL A 291 23.08 4.93 2.94
CA VAL A 291 21.83 4.91 3.73
C VAL A 291 21.25 3.49 3.78
N LYS A 292 21.14 2.83 2.61
CA LYS A 292 20.62 1.46 2.52
C LYS A 292 21.41 0.47 3.35
N HIS A 293 22.74 0.52 3.27
CA HIS A 293 23.61 -0.36 4.06
C HIS A 293 23.41 -0.17 5.57
N ALA A 294 23.27 1.08 6.02
CA ALA A 294 23.00 1.36 7.43
C ALA A 294 21.60 0.85 7.86
N ILE A 295 20.60 0.94 6.99
CA ILE A 295 19.26 0.36 7.24
C ILE A 295 19.32 -1.17 7.27
N GLN A 296 20.10 -1.81 6.39
CA GLN A 296 20.32 -3.26 6.40
C GLN A 296 20.95 -3.73 7.71
N ASN A 297 21.99 -3.06 8.18
CA ASN A 297 22.62 -3.35 9.47
C ASN A 297 21.62 -3.19 10.63
N ALA A 298 20.79 -2.14 10.59
CA ALA A 298 19.72 -1.96 11.59
C ALA A 298 18.70 -3.09 11.54
N TYR A 299 18.32 -3.55 10.36
CA TYR A 299 17.36 -4.66 10.19
C TYR A 299 17.95 -6.00 10.65
N GLU A 300 19.25 -6.25 10.39
CA GLU A 300 19.93 -7.43 10.94
C GLU A 300 19.93 -7.44 12.48
N GLN A 301 20.07 -6.26 13.09
CA GLN A 301 20.03 -6.10 14.55
C GLN A 301 18.60 -6.18 15.13
N TYR A 302 17.62 -5.62 14.39
CA TYR A 302 16.20 -5.54 14.76
C TYR A 302 15.31 -6.06 13.64
N PRO A 303 15.18 -7.38 13.47
CA PRO A 303 14.47 -7.97 12.35
C PRO A 303 12.93 -7.73 12.37
N ASP A 304 12.41 -7.23 13.49
CA ASP A 304 11.02 -6.87 13.65
C ASP A 304 10.69 -5.44 13.17
N ILE A 305 11.67 -4.72 12.57
CA ILE A 305 11.41 -3.41 11.95
C ILE A 305 10.32 -3.57 10.87
N LYS A 306 9.21 -2.88 11.11
CA LYS A 306 8.03 -2.90 10.26
C LYS A 306 7.82 -1.57 9.54
N TYR A 307 8.26 -0.47 10.16
CA TYR A 307 8.10 0.89 9.65
C TYR A 307 9.44 1.59 9.50
N LEU A 308 9.58 2.32 8.38
CA LEU A 308 10.74 3.14 8.06
C LEU A 308 10.30 4.58 7.80
N LEU A 309 10.76 5.54 8.59
CA LEU A 309 10.56 6.96 8.37
C LEU A 309 11.88 7.64 8.05
N ILE A 310 11.92 8.38 6.95
CA ILE A 310 13.03 9.27 6.62
C ILE A 310 12.62 10.70 6.99
N VAL A 311 13.43 11.38 7.81
CA VAL A 311 13.22 12.78 8.18
C VAL A 311 14.38 13.61 7.65
N GLY A 312 14.09 14.43 6.66
CA GLY A 312 15.03 15.27 5.94
C GLY A 312 14.77 15.29 4.45
N ASP A 313 15.22 16.32 3.78
CA ASP A 313 15.22 16.46 2.32
C ASP A 313 16.32 15.60 1.69
N VAL A 314 16.39 15.56 0.35
CA VAL A 314 17.38 14.75 -0.39
C VAL A 314 18.83 15.19 -0.13
N GLU A 315 19.05 16.47 0.19
CA GLU A 315 20.36 17.00 0.58
C GLU A 315 20.82 16.49 1.94
N ASP A 316 19.88 16.15 2.82
CA ASP A 316 20.14 15.62 4.16
C ASP A 316 20.24 14.10 4.17
N VAL A 317 19.21 13.43 3.60
CA VAL A 317 19.13 11.98 3.46
C VAL A 317 18.84 11.69 1.98
N PRO A 318 19.86 11.36 1.18
CA PRO A 318 19.71 11.18 -0.25
C PRO A 318 18.70 10.10 -0.59
N ALA A 319 18.06 10.18 -1.74
CA ALA A 319 17.17 9.17 -2.29
C ALA A 319 17.77 8.49 -3.51
N LYS A 320 17.40 7.24 -3.78
CA LYS A 320 17.90 6.50 -4.95
C LYS A 320 17.30 7.06 -6.23
N GLN A 321 18.15 7.30 -7.23
CA GLN A 321 17.75 7.79 -8.54
C GLN A 321 17.66 6.64 -9.54
N TYR A 322 16.60 6.65 -10.36
CA TYR A 322 16.40 5.75 -11.49
C TYR A 322 16.00 6.51 -12.75
N GLU A 323 16.21 5.90 -13.90
CA GLU A 323 15.71 6.42 -15.18
C GLU A 323 14.20 6.26 -15.30
N SER A 324 13.53 7.29 -15.85
CA SER A 324 12.10 7.25 -16.13
C SER A 324 11.82 6.37 -17.36
N LEU A 325 10.67 5.71 -17.40
CA LEU A 325 10.19 5.04 -18.63
C LEU A 325 9.96 6.04 -19.77
N GLN A 326 9.79 7.35 -19.45
CA GLN A 326 9.70 8.46 -20.38
C GLN A 326 11.03 9.21 -20.52
N ASN A 327 12.11 8.47 -20.67
CA ASN A 327 13.51 8.91 -20.60
C ASN A 327 13.84 10.18 -21.39
N ASN A 328 13.23 10.33 -22.58
CA ASN A 328 13.47 11.45 -23.46
C ASN A 328 12.88 12.79 -22.98
N ARG A 329 11.96 12.80 -22.00
CA ARG A 329 11.24 14.00 -21.54
C ARG A 329 11.39 14.28 -20.04
N HIS A 330 11.46 13.25 -19.19
CA HIS A 330 11.48 13.40 -17.73
C HIS A 330 12.76 12.88 -17.05
N GLY A 331 13.72 12.37 -17.82
CA GLY A 331 15.06 11.97 -17.38
C GLY A 331 15.02 10.98 -16.21
N TYR A 332 15.20 11.50 -14.99
CA TYR A 332 15.35 10.71 -13.79
C TYR A 332 14.30 11.04 -12.73
N PHE A 333 13.99 10.05 -11.90
CA PHE A 333 13.18 10.22 -10.69
C PHE A 333 13.90 9.65 -9.47
N VAL A 334 13.45 10.04 -8.27
CA VAL A 334 13.98 9.54 -7.01
C VAL A 334 12.96 8.68 -6.30
N THR A 335 13.44 7.74 -5.46
CA THR A 335 12.58 6.85 -4.69
C THR A 335 13.21 6.38 -3.39
N ASP A 336 12.40 6.37 -2.32
CA ASP A 336 12.75 5.78 -1.03
C ASP A 336 12.35 4.29 -0.96
N ARG A 337 11.57 3.77 -1.92
CA ARG A 337 11.29 2.33 -2.02
C ARG A 337 12.57 1.50 -2.04
N PHE A 338 13.65 2.04 -2.59
CA PHE A 338 14.97 1.45 -2.57
C PHE A 338 15.44 1.03 -1.16
N TYR A 339 15.06 1.81 -0.14
CA TYR A 339 15.41 1.54 1.26
C TYR A 339 14.50 0.49 1.89
N ALA A 340 13.27 0.40 1.40
CA ALA A 340 12.31 -0.59 1.87
C ALA A 340 12.47 -1.97 1.19
N SER A 341 13.24 -2.05 0.11
CA SER A 341 13.48 -3.25 -0.69
C SER A 341 14.88 -3.78 -0.41
N LEU A 342 15.08 -4.53 0.67
CA LEU A 342 16.41 -4.95 1.13
C LEU A 342 17.01 -6.07 0.28
N ASN A 343 16.21 -7.05 -0.11
CA ASN A 343 16.67 -8.27 -0.76
C ASN A 343 16.63 -8.20 -2.29
N SER A 344 15.61 -7.57 -2.84
CA SER A 344 15.44 -7.39 -4.29
C SER A 344 14.50 -6.22 -4.59
N ASP A 345 14.49 -5.73 -5.83
CA ASP A 345 13.55 -4.68 -6.25
C ASP A 345 12.07 -5.11 -6.19
N ASN A 346 11.80 -6.42 -6.16
CA ASN A 346 10.47 -7.01 -6.03
C ASN A 346 10.09 -7.29 -4.57
N SER A 347 11.01 -7.04 -3.60
CA SER A 347 10.70 -7.14 -2.17
C SER A 347 10.26 -5.81 -1.58
N CYS A 348 9.62 -5.83 -0.42
CA CYS A 348 9.32 -4.66 0.38
C CYS A 348 9.18 -5.07 1.84
N GLU A 349 10.26 -4.92 2.59
CA GLU A 349 10.33 -5.34 3.98
C GLU A 349 9.68 -4.34 4.94
N PHE A 350 9.60 -3.05 4.55
CA PHE A 350 9.08 -2.00 5.42
C PHE A 350 7.89 -1.27 4.79
N TYR A 351 6.97 -0.81 5.65
CA TYR A 351 6.09 0.31 5.33
C TYR A 351 6.89 1.60 5.47
N TYR A 352 7.06 2.37 4.41
CA TYR A 352 7.98 3.50 4.39
C TYR A 352 7.27 4.82 4.09
N GLY A 353 7.89 5.91 4.56
CA GLY A 353 7.46 7.26 4.28
C GLY A 353 8.59 8.26 4.49
N ARG A 354 8.41 9.47 3.97
CA ARG A 354 9.34 10.58 4.14
C ARG A 354 8.62 11.82 4.68
N VAL A 355 9.21 12.42 5.68
CA VAL A 355 8.97 13.79 6.09
C VAL A 355 10.10 14.63 5.49
N SER A 356 9.90 15.06 4.23
CA SER A 356 10.87 15.89 3.51
C SER A 356 10.82 17.31 4.07
N VAL A 357 11.90 17.72 4.70
CA VAL A 357 12.04 19.03 5.39
C VAL A 357 13.47 19.52 5.28
N SER A 358 13.65 20.84 5.15
CA SER A 358 14.96 21.48 4.96
C SER A 358 15.45 22.20 6.25
N SER A 359 14.56 22.43 7.22
CA SER A 359 14.87 23.14 8.47
C SER A 359 14.34 22.42 9.71
N ALA A 360 14.99 22.65 10.87
CA ALA A 360 14.53 22.15 12.16
C ALA A 360 13.11 22.65 12.52
N GLN A 361 12.74 23.84 12.06
CA GLN A 361 11.41 24.41 12.28
C GLN A 361 10.35 23.65 11.49
N GLU A 362 10.59 23.32 10.23
CA GLU A 362 9.69 22.51 9.40
C GLU A 362 9.53 21.10 9.98
N ALA A 363 10.65 20.46 10.38
CA ALA A 363 10.60 19.16 11.03
C ALA A 363 9.73 19.21 12.30
N ALA A 364 9.88 20.23 13.14
CA ALA A 364 9.04 20.41 14.32
C ALA A 364 7.57 20.63 13.95
N THR A 365 7.28 21.43 12.92
CA THR A 365 5.92 21.70 12.45
C THR A 365 5.23 20.40 11.99
N VAL A 366 5.85 19.65 11.08
CA VAL A 366 5.26 18.44 10.51
C VAL A 366 5.10 17.35 11.57
N LEU A 367 6.15 17.06 12.34
CA LEU A 367 6.09 15.99 13.35
C LEU A 367 5.10 16.33 14.48
N ASN A 368 4.95 17.61 14.86
CA ASN A 368 3.93 18.05 15.81
C ASN A 368 2.51 17.92 15.26
N LYS A 369 2.27 18.20 13.97
CA LYS A 369 0.96 17.95 13.36
C LYS A 369 0.55 16.50 13.51
N ILE A 370 1.47 15.56 13.22
CA ILE A 370 1.23 14.12 13.31
C ILE A 370 0.94 13.72 14.77
N ILE A 371 1.78 14.16 15.72
CA ILE A 371 1.54 13.89 17.15
C ILE A 371 0.17 14.42 17.58
N ASN A 372 -0.17 15.66 17.23
CA ASN A 372 -1.43 16.28 17.63
C ASN A 372 -2.64 15.62 16.99
N TYR A 373 -2.54 15.20 15.73
CA TYR A 373 -3.59 14.46 15.04
C TYR A 373 -3.94 13.16 15.78
N GLU A 374 -2.94 12.37 16.18
CA GLU A 374 -3.16 11.11 16.90
C GLU A 374 -3.57 11.32 18.36
N LYS A 375 -2.94 12.29 19.05
CA LYS A 375 -3.12 12.53 20.50
C LYS A 375 -4.40 13.28 20.84
N SER A 376 -4.76 14.27 20.04
CA SER A 376 -5.84 15.22 20.30
C SER A 376 -6.68 15.41 19.03
N PRO A 377 -7.38 14.35 18.59
CA PRO A 377 -8.14 14.39 17.36
C PRO A 377 -9.25 15.47 17.41
N VAL A 378 -9.63 15.93 16.24
CA VAL A 378 -10.74 16.90 16.06
C VAL A 378 -12.01 16.33 16.69
N THR A 379 -12.77 17.17 17.38
CA THR A 379 -14.04 16.77 18.01
C THR A 379 -15.27 17.00 17.11
N ASP A 380 -15.10 17.76 16.03
CA ASP A 380 -16.16 18.02 15.05
C ASP A 380 -16.45 16.75 14.23
N ALA A 381 -17.65 16.21 14.38
CA ALA A 381 -18.06 14.97 13.73
C ALA A 381 -18.12 15.10 12.19
N SER A 382 -18.42 16.31 11.68
CA SER A 382 -18.51 16.56 10.24
C SER A 382 -17.15 16.34 9.55
N PHE A 383 -16.04 16.68 10.22
CA PHE A 383 -14.69 16.44 9.71
C PHE A 383 -14.49 14.99 9.29
N TYR A 384 -14.97 14.02 10.08
CA TYR A 384 -14.80 12.58 9.81
C TYR A 384 -15.76 12.02 8.77
N ASN A 385 -16.87 12.72 8.53
CA ASN A 385 -17.86 12.30 7.53
C ASN A 385 -17.60 12.90 6.16
N ASN A 386 -16.96 14.05 6.09
CA ASN A 386 -16.75 14.79 4.86
C ASN A 386 -15.49 14.32 4.12
N GLY A 387 -15.59 14.19 2.81
CA GLY A 387 -14.49 14.04 1.88
C GLY A 387 -14.69 14.87 0.64
N ILE A 388 -13.63 15.09 -0.13
CA ILE A 388 -13.71 15.73 -1.46
C ILE A 388 -13.06 14.88 -2.52
N HIS A 389 -13.72 14.82 -3.67
CA HIS A 389 -13.17 14.27 -4.91
C HIS A 389 -13.02 15.41 -5.92
N CYS A 390 -11.79 15.62 -6.36
CA CYS A 390 -11.41 16.60 -7.37
C CYS A 390 -11.01 15.85 -8.64
N ALA A 391 -11.71 16.07 -9.75
CA ALA A 391 -11.45 15.33 -10.98
C ALA A 391 -11.86 16.10 -12.23
N TYR A 392 -11.26 15.73 -13.35
CA TYR A 392 -11.45 16.32 -14.65
C TYR A 392 -12.22 15.35 -15.59
N PHE A 393 -13.28 15.84 -16.21
CA PHE A 393 -13.89 15.14 -17.34
C PHE A 393 -13.18 15.59 -18.62
N GLN A 394 -12.18 14.83 -18.99
CA GLN A 394 -11.43 15.06 -20.22
C GLN A 394 -12.19 14.49 -21.39
N ASP A 395 -12.55 15.34 -22.38
CA ASP A 395 -13.11 14.99 -23.68
C ASP A 395 -12.55 16.01 -24.67
N ASP A 396 -11.33 15.75 -25.06
CA ASP A 396 -10.60 16.56 -26.03
C ASP A 396 -10.12 15.68 -27.18
N ASN A 397 -9.07 16.02 -27.85
CA ASN A 397 -8.54 15.21 -28.92
C ASN A 397 -7.37 14.29 -28.45
N SER A 398 -7.14 14.17 -27.16
CA SER A 398 -5.95 13.45 -26.63
C SER A 398 -6.19 11.96 -26.38
N GLY A 399 -7.38 11.54 -25.97
CA GLY A 399 -7.69 10.16 -25.66
C GLY A 399 -8.02 9.33 -26.89
N ASN A 400 -9.17 9.61 -27.48
CA ASN A 400 -9.69 8.90 -28.66
C ASN A 400 -9.67 9.74 -29.95
N ASP A 401 -9.06 10.93 -29.89
CA ASP A 401 -8.95 11.91 -30.98
C ASP A 401 -10.30 12.51 -31.43
N ARG A 402 -11.29 12.57 -30.50
CA ARG A 402 -12.62 13.12 -30.76
C ARG A 402 -13.22 13.79 -29.53
N ARG A 403 -13.98 14.88 -29.75
CA ARG A 403 -14.97 15.38 -28.78
C ARG A 403 -16.29 14.69 -29.06
N ASP A 404 -16.61 13.68 -28.22
CA ASP A 404 -17.77 12.81 -28.50
C ASP A 404 -18.65 12.59 -27.25
N ASN A 405 -18.47 13.38 -26.19
CA ASN A 405 -19.18 13.33 -24.91
C ASN A 405 -18.80 12.09 -24.06
N TYR A 406 -17.80 11.31 -24.47
CA TYR A 406 -17.22 10.24 -23.68
C TYR A 406 -15.97 10.72 -22.97
N GLU A 407 -15.79 10.27 -21.75
CA GLU A 407 -14.57 10.51 -20.98
C GLU A 407 -13.36 9.82 -21.65
N ASP A 408 -12.30 10.56 -21.96
CA ASP A 408 -11.06 10.03 -22.57
C ASP A 408 -10.20 9.25 -21.57
N ARG A 409 -10.28 9.57 -20.30
CA ARG A 409 -9.59 8.93 -19.18
C ARG A 409 -10.61 8.35 -18.20
N TRP A 410 -10.16 7.67 -17.14
CA TRP A 410 -11.05 7.15 -16.11
C TRP A 410 -11.10 8.05 -14.86
N PHE A 411 -10.86 9.34 -15.01
CA PHE A 411 -10.74 10.25 -13.87
C PHE A 411 -12.07 10.40 -13.10
N ILE A 412 -13.13 10.72 -13.81
CA ILE A 412 -14.47 10.81 -13.24
C ILE A 412 -15.00 9.43 -12.87
N GLN A 413 -14.81 8.44 -13.75
CA GLN A 413 -15.26 7.10 -13.48
C GLN A 413 -14.67 6.54 -12.19
N THR A 414 -13.35 6.65 -11.99
CA THR A 414 -12.68 6.20 -10.78
C THR A 414 -13.18 6.96 -9.56
N SER A 415 -13.33 8.28 -9.67
CA SER A 415 -13.86 9.13 -8.61
C SER A 415 -15.28 8.71 -8.20
N GLU A 416 -16.16 8.44 -9.15
CA GLU A 416 -17.54 8.01 -8.86
C GLU A 416 -17.63 6.56 -8.36
N ILE A 417 -16.78 5.64 -8.82
CA ILE A 417 -16.72 4.28 -8.28
C ILE A 417 -16.36 4.32 -6.79
N ILE A 418 -15.34 5.08 -6.43
CA ILE A 418 -14.90 5.22 -5.05
C ILE A 418 -15.97 5.94 -4.23
N ARG A 419 -16.51 7.06 -4.75
CA ARG A 419 -17.54 7.83 -4.08
C ARG A 419 -18.78 6.97 -3.77
N ASP A 420 -19.29 6.24 -4.76
CA ASP A 420 -20.44 5.34 -4.60
C ASP A 420 -20.19 4.25 -3.53
N ALA A 421 -18.97 3.70 -3.48
CA ALA A 421 -18.62 2.71 -2.48
C ALA A 421 -18.71 3.28 -1.07
N ILE A 422 -18.06 4.43 -0.84
CA ILE A 422 -17.95 5.00 0.52
C ILE A 422 -19.22 5.72 0.98
N THR A 423 -19.96 6.37 0.09
CA THR A 423 -21.25 7.00 0.44
C THR A 423 -22.32 5.96 0.77
N SER A 424 -22.49 4.94 -0.10
CA SER A 424 -23.56 3.98 0.05
C SER A 424 -23.37 2.99 1.19
N LYS A 425 -22.13 2.61 1.52
CA LYS A 425 -21.82 1.60 2.55
C LYS A 425 -21.36 2.17 3.88
N PHE A 426 -20.65 3.31 3.84
CA PHE A 426 -20.02 3.88 5.04
C PHE A 426 -20.61 5.23 5.45
N GLY A 427 -21.65 5.71 4.73
CA GLY A 427 -22.39 6.92 5.08
C GLY A 427 -21.55 8.20 5.03
N LYS A 428 -20.51 8.25 4.19
CA LYS A 428 -19.68 9.43 4.01
C LYS A 428 -20.37 10.46 3.11
N GLU A 429 -20.12 11.74 3.38
CA GLU A 429 -20.53 12.85 2.54
C GLU A 429 -19.35 13.28 1.68
N VAL A 430 -19.39 12.95 0.39
CA VAL A 430 -18.29 13.22 -0.53
C VAL A 430 -18.71 14.28 -1.55
N ALA A 431 -18.12 15.46 -1.43
CA ALA A 431 -18.36 16.54 -2.38
C ALA A 431 -17.61 16.27 -3.70
N ARG A 432 -18.29 16.52 -4.81
CA ARG A 432 -17.74 16.52 -6.17
C ARG A 432 -17.24 17.92 -6.48
N ILE A 433 -15.95 18.08 -6.71
CA ILE A 433 -15.33 19.29 -7.24
C ILE A 433 -14.76 18.90 -8.60
N TYR A 434 -15.66 18.80 -9.58
CA TYR A 434 -15.34 18.32 -10.91
C TYR A 434 -15.27 19.46 -11.91
N TYR A 435 -14.36 19.33 -12.85
CA TYR A 435 -14.18 20.27 -13.94
C TYR A 435 -14.38 19.59 -15.29
N ALA A 436 -14.93 20.31 -16.23
CA ALA A 436 -14.93 19.98 -17.66
C ALA A 436 -14.88 21.27 -18.47
N GLU A 437 -14.18 21.26 -19.59
CA GLU A 437 -14.15 22.37 -20.52
C GLU A 437 -15.58 22.88 -20.82
N PRO A 438 -15.81 24.22 -20.92
CA PRO A 438 -17.14 24.79 -21.15
C PRO A 438 -17.81 24.26 -22.43
N ALA A 439 -17.01 23.88 -23.43
CA ALA A 439 -17.49 23.36 -24.71
C ALA A 439 -17.76 21.84 -24.69
N VAL A 440 -17.43 21.15 -23.60
CA VAL A 440 -17.63 19.71 -23.42
C VAL A 440 -18.98 19.46 -22.76
N ASN A 441 -19.72 18.46 -23.22
CA ASN A 441 -20.98 18.03 -22.63
C ASN A 441 -20.83 16.61 -22.05
N PRO A 442 -20.47 16.44 -20.78
CA PRO A 442 -20.28 15.14 -20.15
C PRO A 442 -21.56 14.30 -20.15
N GLU A 443 -21.53 13.15 -20.84
CA GLU A 443 -22.68 12.24 -20.92
C GLU A 443 -22.30 10.79 -20.61
N PHE A 444 -21.06 10.38 -20.95
CA PHE A 444 -20.66 8.98 -20.87
C PHE A 444 -19.29 8.82 -20.22
N TYR A 445 -19.12 7.75 -19.43
CA TYR A 445 -17.81 7.25 -19.02
C TYR A 445 -17.03 6.72 -20.23
N SER A 446 -15.74 6.53 -20.09
CA SER A 446 -14.89 5.96 -21.13
C SER A 446 -15.42 4.63 -21.63
N THR A 447 -15.38 4.40 -22.95
CA THR A 447 -15.79 3.12 -23.58
C THR A 447 -14.88 1.96 -23.22
N GLU A 448 -13.66 2.23 -22.75
CA GLU A 448 -12.73 1.22 -22.23
C GLU A 448 -12.99 0.87 -20.77
N SER A 449 -14.10 1.38 -20.24
CA SER A 449 -14.54 1.21 -18.86
C SER A 449 -14.63 -0.25 -18.45
N VAL A 450 -14.31 -0.48 -17.18
CA VAL A 450 -14.64 -1.73 -16.47
C VAL A 450 -16.13 -1.84 -16.11
N ARG A 451 -16.91 -0.77 -16.31
CA ARG A 451 -18.37 -0.75 -16.11
C ARG A 451 -19.09 -1.34 -17.31
N ASP A 452 -20.20 -2.00 -17.05
CA ASP A 452 -21.11 -2.49 -18.11
C ASP A 452 -22.08 -1.39 -18.57
N ASP A 453 -22.27 -0.34 -17.74
CA ASP A 453 -23.04 0.86 -18.04
C ASP A 453 -22.10 2.06 -18.19
N TYR A 454 -22.05 2.62 -19.39
CA TYR A 454 -21.21 3.76 -19.72
C TYR A 454 -21.89 5.11 -19.43
N ASN A 455 -23.20 5.15 -19.13
CA ASN A 455 -23.89 6.39 -18.89
C ASN A 455 -23.42 7.05 -17.59
N LEU A 456 -23.16 8.35 -17.66
CA LEU A 456 -23.05 9.15 -16.45
C LEU A 456 -24.40 9.22 -15.74
N PRO A 457 -24.43 9.28 -14.39
CA PRO A 457 -25.66 9.57 -13.67
C PRO A 457 -26.29 10.89 -14.16
N THR A 458 -27.62 10.91 -14.30
CA THR A 458 -28.36 12.07 -14.81
C THR A 458 -28.07 13.37 -14.03
N GLU A 459 -27.79 13.27 -12.74
CA GLU A 459 -27.40 14.41 -11.90
C GLU A 459 -26.04 15.01 -12.29
N LEU A 460 -25.22 14.31 -13.07
CA LEU A 460 -23.95 14.82 -13.61
C LEU A 460 -24.07 15.38 -15.02
N HIS A 461 -25.21 15.22 -15.71
CA HIS A 461 -25.41 15.84 -17.01
C HIS A 461 -25.58 17.35 -16.88
N ARG A 462 -25.04 18.14 -17.83
CA ARG A 462 -25.39 19.57 -17.93
C ARG A 462 -26.88 19.73 -18.25
N PRO A 463 -27.60 20.69 -17.70
CA PRO A 463 -27.14 21.72 -16.77
C PRO A 463 -27.30 21.34 -15.28
N ASN A 464 -27.65 20.09 -14.94
CA ASN A 464 -27.85 19.65 -13.56
C ASN A 464 -26.59 19.77 -12.71
N PHE A 465 -25.43 19.60 -13.33
CA PHE A 465 -24.11 19.78 -12.73
C PHE A 465 -23.31 20.80 -13.56
N SER A 466 -22.66 21.78 -12.89
CA SER A 466 -22.01 22.90 -13.57
C SER A 466 -20.67 22.53 -14.22
N TRP A 467 -19.93 21.59 -13.65
CA TRP A 467 -18.58 21.19 -14.09
C TRP A 467 -17.59 22.37 -14.09
N ASP A 468 -17.65 23.21 -13.07
CA ASP A 468 -16.87 24.44 -12.91
C ASP A 468 -16.04 24.45 -11.63
N GLY A 469 -15.79 23.27 -11.05
CA GLY A 469 -14.98 23.14 -9.86
C GLY A 469 -13.61 23.80 -10.00
N ASP A 470 -13.16 24.51 -8.97
CA ASP A 470 -11.92 25.27 -8.98
C ASP A 470 -11.15 25.21 -7.64
N GLY A 471 -10.04 25.95 -7.56
CA GLY A 471 -9.18 26.02 -6.38
C GLY A 471 -9.84 26.66 -5.17
N ASP A 472 -10.76 27.61 -5.36
CA ASP A 472 -11.48 28.28 -4.27
C ASP A 472 -12.48 27.33 -3.61
N ASP A 473 -13.13 26.47 -4.40
CA ASP A 473 -13.96 25.39 -3.88
C ASP A 473 -13.15 24.43 -3.01
N ILE A 474 -11.96 24.03 -3.48
CA ILE A 474 -11.06 23.15 -2.74
C ILE A 474 -10.62 23.80 -1.44
N ILE A 475 -10.18 25.06 -1.46
CA ILE A 475 -9.80 25.84 -0.27
C ILE A 475 -10.97 25.90 0.71
N SER A 476 -12.16 26.23 0.23
CA SER A 476 -13.37 26.34 1.06
C SER A 476 -13.69 25.02 1.78
N LYS A 477 -13.66 23.89 1.06
CA LYS A 477 -13.96 22.58 1.64
C LYS A 477 -12.89 22.13 2.63
N ILE A 478 -11.61 22.29 2.32
CA ILE A 478 -10.51 21.94 3.22
C ILE A 478 -10.57 22.80 4.50
N ASN A 479 -10.79 24.12 4.39
CA ASN A 479 -10.89 25.02 5.54
C ASN A 479 -12.10 24.69 6.43
N ASN A 480 -13.21 24.25 5.87
CA ASN A 480 -14.36 23.77 6.64
C ASN A 480 -14.09 22.42 7.33
N GLY A 481 -13.18 21.64 6.82
CA GLY A 481 -12.74 20.35 7.37
C GLY A 481 -13.26 19.16 6.58
N VAL A 482 -12.33 18.40 6.05
CA VAL A 482 -12.56 17.12 5.37
C VAL A 482 -11.55 16.08 5.88
N LEU A 483 -11.98 14.84 6.01
CA LEU A 483 -11.12 13.71 6.45
C LEU A 483 -10.03 13.41 5.41
N TYR A 484 -10.40 13.50 4.13
CA TYR A 484 -9.48 13.28 3.02
C TYR A 484 -9.83 14.18 1.83
N ALA A 485 -8.81 14.45 1.01
CA ALA A 485 -8.93 15.08 -0.30
C ALA A 485 -8.34 14.13 -1.35
N PHE A 486 -9.13 13.73 -2.32
CA PHE A 486 -8.73 12.85 -3.41
C PHE A 486 -8.73 13.61 -4.72
N HIS A 487 -7.63 13.57 -5.42
CA HIS A 487 -7.48 14.15 -6.76
C HIS A 487 -7.14 13.08 -7.77
N ARG A 488 -7.86 13.09 -8.87
CA ARG A 488 -7.66 12.17 -9.99
C ARG A 488 -7.78 12.90 -11.32
N ASP A 489 -6.63 13.30 -11.87
CA ASP A 489 -6.44 14.00 -13.12
C ASP A 489 -4.95 14.09 -13.43
N HIS A 490 -4.56 14.95 -14.36
CA HIS A 490 -3.20 15.38 -14.61
C HIS A 490 -2.60 16.14 -13.41
N GLY A 491 -1.30 16.03 -13.27
CA GLY A 491 -0.57 16.74 -12.22
C GLY A 491 0.86 17.07 -12.66
N GLU A 492 1.40 18.07 -12.00
CA GLU A 492 2.76 18.57 -12.20
C GLU A 492 3.45 18.88 -10.86
N ILE A 493 4.71 19.30 -10.90
CA ILE A 493 5.50 19.62 -9.70
C ILE A 493 4.78 20.66 -8.83
N ALA A 494 4.15 21.65 -9.46
CA ALA A 494 3.45 22.73 -8.79
C ALA A 494 2.09 22.35 -8.18
N GLY A 495 1.47 21.24 -8.63
CA GLY A 495 0.18 20.77 -8.10
C GLY A 495 -0.74 20.12 -9.13
N TRP A 496 -2.03 20.25 -8.91
CA TRP A 496 -3.11 19.66 -9.69
C TRP A 496 -3.47 20.53 -10.90
N SER A 497 -3.77 19.89 -12.02
CA SER A 497 -4.10 20.60 -13.26
C SER A 497 -5.55 21.01 -13.31
N GLN A 498 -6.49 20.06 -13.13
CA GLN A 498 -7.92 20.34 -13.14
C GLN A 498 -8.66 19.48 -12.07
N PRO A 499 -9.50 20.09 -11.23
CA PRO A 499 -9.56 21.53 -10.96
C PRO A 499 -8.21 22.09 -10.54
N GLU A 500 -7.83 23.26 -11.06
CA GLU A 500 -6.52 23.83 -10.77
C GLU A 500 -6.33 24.10 -9.26
N PHE A 501 -5.33 23.46 -8.67
CA PHE A 501 -4.94 23.67 -7.29
C PHE A 501 -3.43 23.55 -7.14
N LYS A 502 -2.76 24.68 -7.11
CA LYS A 502 -1.30 24.78 -7.11
C LYS A 502 -0.74 25.15 -5.74
N GLY A 503 0.58 25.14 -5.62
CA GLY A 503 1.26 25.54 -4.38
C GLY A 503 0.83 26.88 -3.81
N GLN A 504 0.49 27.87 -4.64
CA GLN A 504 -0.02 29.17 -4.18
C GLN A 504 -1.40 29.10 -3.49
N ASN A 505 -2.25 28.16 -3.88
CA ASN A 505 -3.56 27.97 -3.25
C ASN A 505 -3.40 27.40 -1.82
N ILE A 506 -2.33 26.61 -1.59
CA ILE A 506 -2.01 26.08 -0.25
C ILE A 506 -1.75 27.21 0.75
N ASP A 507 -1.19 28.35 0.32
CA ASP A 507 -0.94 29.51 1.18
C ASP A 507 -2.25 30.12 1.74
N SER A 508 -3.38 29.86 1.09
CA SER A 508 -4.73 30.30 1.51
C SER A 508 -5.42 29.32 2.46
N LEU A 509 -4.82 28.17 2.75
CA LEU A 509 -5.38 27.20 3.68
C LEU A 509 -5.23 27.69 5.13
N ASN A 510 -6.32 27.61 5.88
CA ASN A 510 -6.40 27.97 7.31
C ASN A 510 -7.25 26.94 8.08
N ASN A 511 -7.07 25.66 7.75
CA ASN A 511 -7.83 24.56 8.32
C ASN A 511 -7.33 24.11 9.72
N GLY A 512 -6.25 24.70 10.23
CA GLY A 512 -5.77 24.46 11.59
C GLY A 512 -5.50 22.98 11.86
N ASN A 513 -6.21 22.39 12.84
CA ASN A 513 -6.09 20.97 13.19
C ASN A 513 -6.99 20.04 12.36
N LYS A 514 -7.87 20.58 11.50
CA LYS A 514 -8.69 19.79 10.58
C LYS A 514 -7.84 19.35 9.36
N LEU A 515 -6.87 18.49 9.61
CA LEU A 515 -5.85 18.10 8.63
C LEU A 515 -6.29 16.87 7.83
N PRO A 516 -6.60 17.00 6.53
CA PRO A 516 -6.91 15.84 5.69
C PRO A 516 -5.68 14.96 5.44
N VAL A 517 -5.94 13.70 5.09
CA VAL A 517 -5.02 12.90 4.30
C VAL A 517 -5.30 13.17 2.82
N VAL A 518 -4.24 13.46 2.05
CA VAL A 518 -4.37 13.80 0.63
C VAL A 518 -3.95 12.62 -0.23
N LEU A 519 -4.80 12.23 -1.18
CA LEU A 519 -4.50 11.23 -2.19
C LEU A 519 -4.35 11.96 -3.54
N SER A 520 -3.13 12.40 -3.85
CA SER A 520 -2.75 13.08 -5.10
C SER A 520 -2.34 12.04 -6.13
N ILE A 521 -3.32 11.38 -6.74
CA ILE A 521 -3.08 10.28 -7.66
C ILE A 521 -3.01 10.81 -9.10
N ASN A 522 -1.84 11.33 -9.41
CA ASN A 522 -1.48 12.02 -10.65
C ASN A 522 0.05 12.00 -10.85
N CYS A 523 0.59 12.78 -11.80
CA CYS A 523 2.02 12.89 -12.08
C CYS A 523 2.71 13.92 -11.17
N LEU A 524 4.00 13.72 -10.91
CA LEU A 524 5.01 14.71 -10.49
C LEU A 524 4.76 15.49 -9.19
N SER A 525 3.55 15.47 -8.63
CA SER A 525 3.18 16.29 -7.46
C SER A 525 3.96 15.96 -6.18
N GLY A 526 4.63 14.80 -6.15
CA GLY A 526 5.53 14.34 -5.09
C GLY A 526 7.02 14.35 -5.44
N LYS A 527 7.47 15.10 -6.44
CA LYS A 527 8.86 15.13 -6.91
C LYS A 527 9.77 15.87 -5.92
N PHE A 528 10.10 15.25 -4.80
CA PHE A 528 10.82 15.84 -3.66
C PHE A 528 12.34 16.05 -3.87
N ASN A 529 12.88 15.85 -5.07
CA ASN A 529 14.26 16.20 -5.44
C ASN A 529 14.34 17.53 -6.21
N VAL A 530 13.44 18.44 -5.93
CA VAL A 530 13.42 19.83 -6.37
C VAL A 530 13.32 20.74 -5.15
N ASP A 531 13.53 22.04 -5.30
CA ASP A 531 13.52 22.99 -4.17
C ASP A 531 12.28 22.85 -3.28
N THR A 532 11.10 22.73 -3.86
CA THR A 532 9.86 22.43 -3.13
C THR A 532 8.80 21.93 -4.11
N CYS A 533 8.31 20.70 -3.95
CA CYS A 533 7.17 20.19 -4.71
C CYS A 533 5.85 20.45 -3.96
N PHE A 534 4.74 20.20 -4.66
CA PHE A 534 3.39 20.37 -4.12
C PHE A 534 3.17 19.59 -2.81
N ALA A 535 3.57 18.31 -2.77
CA ALA A 535 3.40 17.47 -1.59
C ALA A 535 4.14 18.01 -0.36
N GLU A 536 5.37 18.49 -0.52
CA GLU A 536 6.16 19.10 0.54
C GLU A 536 5.53 20.38 1.04
N LYS A 537 5.10 21.26 0.14
CA LYS A 537 4.44 22.53 0.51
C LYS A 537 3.17 22.27 1.31
N PHE A 538 2.36 21.30 0.88
CA PHE A 538 1.12 20.91 1.58
C PHE A 538 1.40 20.37 2.99
N LEU A 539 2.40 19.50 3.12
CA LEU A 539 2.79 18.91 4.39
C LEU A 539 3.44 19.92 5.33
N ARG A 540 4.32 20.83 4.81
CA ARG A 540 5.06 21.84 5.59
C ARG A 540 4.20 23.03 6.02
N HIS A 541 3.01 23.26 5.42
CA HIS A 541 2.16 24.41 5.69
C HIS A 541 1.80 24.53 7.19
N ASN A 542 2.08 25.69 7.80
CA ASN A 542 2.07 25.84 9.26
C ASN A 542 0.66 25.99 9.87
N ASN A 543 -0.26 26.72 9.21
CA ASN A 543 -1.60 27.00 9.72
C ASN A 543 -2.67 25.98 9.27
N GLY A 544 -2.28 24.78 8.92
CA GLY A 544 -3.16 23.76 8.37
C GLY A 544 -2.45 22.88 7.35
N GLY A 545 -2.96 22.81 6.14
CA GLY A 545 -2.49 21.90 5.11
C GLY A 545 -2.97 20.49 5.35
N CYS A 546 -2.09 19.47 5.26
CA CYS A 546 -2.42 18.07 5.45
C CYS A 546 -1.57 17.42 6.56
N VAL A 547 -1.94 16.19 6.97
CA VAL A 547 -1.19 15.39 7.93
C VAL A 547 -0.36 14.31 7.24
N GLY A 548 -0.67 14.01 5.99
CA GLY A 548 0.07 13.10 5.11
C GLY A 548 -0.48 13.20 3.70
N ILE A 549 0.37 12.93 2.71
CA ILE A 549 -0.01 12.99 1.30
C ILE A 549 0.66 11.86 0.52
N PHE A 550 -0.13 11.18 -0.29
CA PHE A 550 0.38 10.21 -1.27
C PHE A 550 0.53 10.91 -2.62
N ALA A 551 1.71 10.83 -3.21
CA ALA A 551 2.02 11.53 -4.45
C ALA A 551 3.13 10.83 -5.23
N ALA A 552 3.17 11.06 -6.55
CA ALA A 552 4.16 10.47 -7.45
C ALA A 552 5.37 11.39 -7.67
N THR A 553 6.57 10.80 -7.69
CA THR A 553 7.84 11.53 -7.97
C THR A 553 8.14 11.68 -9.45
N CYS A 554 7.37 11.03 -10.32
CA CYS A 554 7.55 11.07 -11.78
C CYS A 554 6.20 10.99 -12.49
N VAL A 555 6.24 10.93 -13.82
CA VAL A 555 5.08 10.69 -14.65
C VAL A 555 4.49 9.32 -14.34
N SER A 556 3.21 9.25 -14.10
CA SER A 556 2.46 8.03 -13.79
C SER A 556 1.46 7.68 -14.90
N TYR A 557 0.97 6.45 -14.90
CA TYR A 557 0.11 5.94 -15.95
C TYR A 557 -1.34 5.81 -15.48
N SER A 558 -2.29 6.29 -16.29
CA SER A 558 -3.71 6.41 -15.99
C SER A 558 -4.31 5.16 -15.34
N ARG A 559 -4.33 4.04 -16.03
CA ARG A 559 -4.96 2.81 -15.50
C ARG A 559 -4.30 2.28 -14.23
N CYS A 560 -2.97 2.41 -14.12
CA CYS A 560 -2.25 2.04 -12.89
C CYS A 560 -2.71 2.91 -11.72
N ASN A 561 -2.90 4.21 -11.96
CA ASN A 561 -3.35 5.18 -10.97
C ASN A 561 -4.78 4.88 -10.50
N ASP A 562 -5.68 4.48 -11.42
CA ASP A 562 -7.05 4.12 -11.08
C ASP A 562 -7.12 2.91 -10.16
N VAL A 563 -6.33 1.88 -10.48
CA VAL A 563 -6.24 0.65 -9.67
C VAL A 563 -5.58 0.93 -8.31
N LEU A 564 -4.52 1.75 -8.29
CA LEU A 564 -3.86 2.20 -7.05
C LEU A 564 -4.85 2.90 -6.12
N ALA A 565 -5.60 3.89 -6.66
CA ALA A 565 -6.59 4.64 -5.90
C ALA A 565 -7.67 3.72 -5.31
N CYS A 566 -8.29 2.86 -6.13
CA CYS A 566 -9.28 1.90 -5.65
C CYS A 566 -8.72 1.00 -4.54
N GLY A 567 -7.48 0.52 -4.65
CA GLY A 567 -6.83 -0.30 -3.64
C GLY A 567 -6.55 0.44 -2.33
N MET A 568 -6.20 1.72 -2.39
CA MET A 568 -5.97 2.56 -1.21
C MET A 568 -7.28 2.84 -0.45
N PHE A 569 -8.38 3.11 -1.16
CA PHE A 569 -9.70 3.28 -0.52
C PHE A 569 -10.23 1.96 0.03
N ASP A 570 -10.01 0.84 -0.67
CA ASP A 570 -10.35 -0.50 -0.21
C ASP A 570 -9.60 -0.89 1.08
N ALA A 571 -8.37 -0.41 1.26
CA ALA A 571 -7.62 -0.61 2.50
C ALA A 571 -8.33 -0.04 3.73
N ILE A 572 -8.95 1.14 3.59
CA ILE A 572 -9.63 1.86 4.68
C ILE A 572 -11.09 1.39 4.83
N TRP A 573 -11.77 1.19 3.71
CA TRP A 573 -13.18 0.87 3.58
C TRP A 573 -13.40 -0.32 2.63
N PRO A 574 -13.12 -1.55 3.06
CA PRO A 574 -13.29 -2.73 2.23
C PRO A 574 -14.71 -2.82 1.65
N SER A 575 -14.81 -2.90 0.33
CA SER A 575 -16.09 -2.85 -0.37
C SER A 575 -16.10 -3.70 -1.62
N ASP A 576 -17.19 -4.45 -1.83
CA ASP A 576 -17.45 -5.19 -3.05
C ASP A 576 -17.45 -4.29 -4.29
N LYS A 577 -17.87 -3.03 -4.16
CA LYS A 577 -17.86 -2.07 -5.27
C LYS A 577 -16.45 -1.74 -5.75
N LEU A 578 -15.46 -1.78 -4.86
CA LEU A 578 -14.06 -1.50 -5.19
C LEU A 578 -13.30 -2.75 -5.64
N ILE A 579 -13.76 -3.94 -5.27
CA ILE A 579 -13.05 -5.22 -5.44
C ILE A 579 -13.66 -6.08 -6.56
N ILE A 580 -14.99 -6.23 -6.61
CA ILE A 580 -15.68 -7.29 -7.35
C ILE A 580 -15.55 -7.21 -8.87
N LYS A 581 -15.41 -6.02 -9.45
CA LYS A 581 -15.38 -5.94 -10.93
C LYS A 581 -14.10 -6.51 -11.55
N PHE A 582 -13.08 -6.74 -10.74
CA PHE A 582 -11.79 -7.28 -11.18
C PHE A 582 -11.55 -8.73 -10.73
N HIS A 583 -12.30 -9.23 -9.74
CA HIS A 583 -12.07 -10.55 -9.15
C HIS A 583 -13.40 -11.19 -8.75
N ASN A 584 -13.54 -12.49 -8.98
CA ASN A 584 -14.63 -13.30 -8.43
C ASN A 584 -14.39 -13.54 -6.93
N ILE A 585 -14.34 -12.47 -6.13
CA ILE A 585 -14.24 -12.55 -4.69
C ILE A 585 -15.64 -12.63 -4.13
N THR A 586 -15.90 -13.62 -3.26
CA THR A 586 -17.24 -13.82 -2.68
C THR A 586 -17.56 -12.72 -1.66
N PRO A 587 -18.85 -12.43 -1.39
CA PRO A 587 -19.23 -11.52 -0.32
C PRO A 587 -18.67 -11.92 1.06
N GLU A 588 -18.53 -13.21 1.32
CA GLU A 588 -17.95 -13.76 2.55
C GLU A 588 -16.47 -13.37 2.67
N THR A 589 -15.71 -13.53 1.58
CA THR A 589 -14.30 -13.09 1.53
C THR A 589 -14.17 -11.60 1.80
N ILE A 590 -15.04 -10.76 1.20
CA ILE A 590 -15.01 -9.32 1.44
C ILE A 590 -15.31 -9.02 2.90
N ALA A 591 -16.25 -9.72 3.50
CA ALA A 591 -16.60 -9.56 4.91
C ALA A 591 -15.45 -9.96 5.87
N SER A 592 -14.55 -10.84 5.42
CA SER A 592 -13.36 -11.25 6.20
C SER A 592 -12.17 -10.31 6.06
N LEU A 593 -12.16 -9.39 5.08
CA LEU A 593 -11.07 -8.43 4.91
C LEU A 593 -10.99 -7.46 6.09
N LYS A 594 -9.79 -7.28 6.61
CA LYS A 594 -9.52 -6.38 7.72
C LYS A 594 -9.15 -4.99 7.20
N PRO A 595 -9.86 -3.92 7.63
CA PRO A 595 -9.46 -2.57 7.28
C PRO A 595 -8.13 -2.21 7.92
N THR A 596 -7.32 -1.44 7.22
CA THR A 596 -6.12 -0.82 7.76
C THR A 596 -6.24 0.70 7.73
N TYR A 597 -5.66 1.34 8.74
CA TYR A 597 -5.76 2.78 8.91
C TYR A 597 -4.40 3.47 8.93
N ARG A 598 -3.29 2.73 8.75
CA ARG A 598 -1.93 3.29 8.75
C ARG A 598 -1.51 3.68 7.34
N LEU A 599 -0.92 4.88 7.18
CA LEU A 599 -0.61 5.43 5.86
C LEU A 599 0.26 4.51 5.01
N GLY A 600 1.35 3.96 5.58
CA GLY A 600 2.22 3.04 4.84
C GLY A 600 1.50 1.76 4.40
N GLN A 601 0.57 1.25 5.21
CA GLN A 601 -0.24 0.08 4.88
C GLN A 601 -1.28 0.40 3.81
N ILE A 602 -1.88 1.59 3.83
CA ILE A 602 -2.82 2.06 2.81
C ILE A 602 -2.13 2.11 1.44
N LEU A 603 -0.94 2.71 1.37
CA LEU A 603 -0.16 2.75 0.13
C LEU A 603 0.23 1.34 -0.34
N ALA A 604 0.66 0.48 0.59
CA ALA A 604 1.05 -0.90 0.28
C ALA A 604 -0.12 -1.72 -0.28
N GLN A 605 -1.34 -1.54 0.26
CA GLN A 605 -2.55 -2.20 -0.25
C GLN A 605 -2.89 -1.72 -1.68
N GLY A 606 -2.76 -0.41 -1.94
CA GLY A 606 -2.91 0.14 -3.30
C GLY A 606 -1.89 -0.44 -4.28
N MET A 607 -0.62 -0.51 -3.88
CA MET A 607 0.45 -1.12 -4.69
C MET A 607 0.21 -2.62 -4.94
N TYR A 608 -0.28 -3.34 -3.92
CA TYR A 608 -0.64 -4.74 -4.07
C TYR A 608 -1.80 -4.91 -5.07
N ARG A 609 -2.79 -4.02 -5.01
CA ARG A 609 -3.92 -4.03 -5.96
C ARG A 609 -3.46 -3.92 -7.42
N MET A 610 -2.43 -3.09 -7.69
CA MET A 610 -1.85 -3.00 -9.03
C MET A 610 -1.26 -4.34 -9.50
N SER A 611 -0.70 -5.15 -8.61
CA SER A 611 -0.16 -6.48 -8.96
C SER A 611 -1.24 -7.49 -9.33
N GLU A 612 -2.48 -7.29 -8.86
CA GLU A 612 -3.63 -8.10 -9.27
C GLU A 612 -4.09 -7.79 -10.70
N TYR A 613 -3.67 -6.64 -11.26
CA TYR A 613 -3.99 -6.20 -12.62
C TYR A 613 -2.87 -6.63 -13.58
N ASN A 614 -3.21 -6.92 -14.82
CA ASN A 614 -2.22 -7.39 -15.77
C ASN A 614 -1.45 -6.25 -16.44
N PHE A 615 -0.65 -5.55 -15.65
CA PHE A 615 0.39 -4.65 -16.18
C PHE A 615 1.70 -5.43 -16.35
N SER A 616 2.53 -5.04 -17.31
CA SER A 616 3.86 -5.64 -17.43
C SER A 616 4.67 -5.42 -16.14
N ASN A 617 5.60 -6.32 -15.82
CA ASN A 617 6.43 -6.21 -14.62
C ASN A 617 7.26 -4.91 -14.61
N GLU A 618 7.65 -4.41 -15.77
CA GLU A 618 8.36 -3.14 -15.92
C GLU A 618 7.50 -1.96 -15.46
N PHE A 619 6.26 -1.85 -15.94
CA PHE A 619 5.32 -0.82 -15.52
C PHE A 619 4.96 -0.93 -14.04
N LEU A 620 4.72 -2.13 -13.53
CA LEU A 620 4.43 -2.34 -12.11
C LEU A 620 5.59 -1.89 -11.22
N THR A 621 6.81 -2.29 -11.57
CA THR A 621 8.02 -1.91 -10.82
C THR A 621 8.20 -0.40 -10.84
N TYR A 622 8.05 0.23 -12.00
CA TYR A 622 8.12 1.68 -12.15
C TYR A 622 7.06 2.39 -11.30
N GLN A 623 5.77 2.02 -11.44
CA GLN A 623 4.66 2.64 -10.70
C GLN A 623 4.83 2.50 -9.19
N LYS A 624 5.26 1.35 -8.69
CA LYS A 624 5.55 1.13 -7.28
C LYS A 624 6.74 1.95 -6.76
N ARG A 625 7.69 2.31 -7.62
CA ARG A 625 8.85 3.14 -7.26
C ARG A 625 8.51 4.62 -7.17
N ILE A 626 7.59 5.12 -7.99
CA ILE A 626 7.30 6.56 -8.06
C ILE A 626 6.31 7.04 -7.00
N PHE A 627 5.38 6.20 -6.49
CA PHE A 627 4.41 6.62 -5.46
C PHE A 627 4.99 6.53 -4.06
N HIS A 628 4.82 7.60 -3.29
CA HIS A 628 5.36 7.77 -1.94
C HIS A 628 4.30 8.19 -0.94
N CYS A 629 4.53 7.80 0.33
CA CYS A 629 3.88 8.37 1.49
C CYS A 629 4.75 9.54 2.00
N HIS A 630 4.35 10.78 1.69
CA HIS A 630 4.92 11.98 2.31
C HIS A 630 4.23 12.16 3.67
N GLY A 631 4.90 11.71 4.74
CA GLY A 631 4.37 11.66 6.10
C GLY A 631 4.86 10.44 6.86
N ASP A 632 4.27 10.19 8.02
CA ASP A 632 4.59 9.06 8.88
C ASP A 632 3.85 7.78 8.41
N PRO A 633 4.56 6.73 7.96
CA PRO A 633 3.90 5.52 7.47
C PRO A 633 3.15 4.74 8.57
N SER A 634 3.48 4.97 9.84
CA SER A 634 2.82 4.32 10.99
C SER A 634 1.60 5.10 11.49
N MET A 635 1.44 6.37 11.05
CA MET A 635 0.33 7.21 11.49
C MET A 635 -1.02 6.57 11.16
N GLN A 636 -1.88 6.52 12.17
CA GLN A 636 -3.21 5.93 12.04
C GLN A 636 -4.25 7.03 11.80
N ILE A 637 -4.96 6.96 10.68
CA ILE A 637 -6.10 7.84 10.41
C ILE A 637 -7.31 7.41 11.24
N TYR A 638 -8.15 8.38 11.58
CA TYR A 638 -9.45 8.12 12.18
C TYR A 638 -10.51 8.02 11.07
N SER A 639 -10.92 6.81 10.72
CA SER A 639 -11.91 6.58 9.65
C SER A 639 -13.35 6.97 10.03
N ARG A 640 -13.58 7.28 11.30
CA ARG A 640 -14.85 7.76 11.89
C ARG A 640 -14.54 8.60 13.12
N VAL A 641 -15.55 9.27 13.68
CA VAL A 641 -15.41 10.04 14.92
C VAL A 641 -14.74 9.19 16.00
N PRO A 642 -13.55 9.60 16.49
CA PRO A 642 -12.85 8.85 17.53
C PRO A 642 -13.61 8.96 18.86
N THR A 643 -13.60 7.89 19.63
CA THR A 643 -14.27 7.83 20.92
C THR A 643 -13.28 7.50 22.03
N SER A 644 -13.55 8.01 23.24
CA SER A 644 -12.79 7.60 24.42
C SER A 644 -13.05 6.13 24.77
N PHE A 645 -12.14 5.51 25.50
CA PHE A 645 -12.38 4.20 26.09
C PHE A 645 -13.48 4.32 27.16
N ARG A 646 -14.28 3.27 27.29
CA ARG A 646 -15.31 3.21 28.34
C ARG A 646 -14.67 2.82 29.68
N ARG A 647 -15.15 3.37 30.76
CA ARG A 647 -14.74 3.06 32.13
C ARG A 647 -13.22 3.24 32.34
N GLN A 648 -12.67 4.35 31.89
CA GLN A 648 -11.23 4.67 32.00
C GLN A 648 -10.70 4.52 33.45
N GLU A 649 -11.50 4.90 34.46
CA GLU A 649 -11.13 4.85 35.88
C GLU A 649 -10.84 3.45 36.38
N SER A 650 -11.46 2.40 35.80
CA SER A 650 -11.25 1.00 36.18
C SER A 650 -10.45 0.19 35.15
N MET A 651 -9.98 0.84 34.12
CA MET A 651 -9.27 0.16 33.04
C MET A 651 -7.82 -0.15 33.41
N VAL A 652 -7.18 0.72 34.19
CA VAL A 652 -5.81 0.54 34.69
C VAL A 652 -5.84 0.50 36.19
N THR A 653 -5.41 -0.60 36.79
CA THR A 653 -5.26 -0.76 38.25
C THR A 653 -3.80 -0.95 38.59
N LYS A 654 -3.36 -0.25 39.63
CA LYS A 654 -2.00 -0.36 40.18
C LYS A 654 -2.09 -0.88 41.63
N SER A 655 -1.38 -1.96 41.93
CA SER A 655 -1.17 -2.51 43.26
C SER A 655 0.32 -2.47 43.61
N ASP A 656 0.72 -3.02 44.77
CA ASP A 656 2.09 -2.88 45.30
C ASP A 656 3.20 -3.25 44.32
N ASN A 657 3.00 -4.29 43.49
CA ASN A 657 4.02 -4.78 42.55
C ASN A 657 3.44 -5.14 41.17
N LEU A 658 2.18 -4.79 40.87
CA LEU A 658 1.50 -5.22 39.66
C LEU A 658 0.64 -4.10 39.09
N ILE A 659 0.73 -3.93 37.80
CA ILE A 659 -0.17 -3.10 37.01
C ILE A 659 -1.00 -4.01 36.11
N GLN A 660 -2.31 -3.90 36.21
CA GLN A 660 -3.25 -4.64 35.36
C GLN A 660 -4.04 -3.68 34.48
N VAL A 661 -4.21 -4.04 33.22
CA VAL A 661 -4.98 -3.28 32.23
C VAL A 661 -6.06 -4.20 31.64
N ASN A 662 -7.32 -3.74 31.62
CA ASN A 662 -8.43 -4.45 30.97
C ASN A 662 -9.25 -3.47 30.12
N THR A 663 -9.26 -3.67 28.80
CA THR A 663 -9.81 -2.72 27.82
C THR A 663 -11.16 -3.15 27.24
N ARG A 664 -11.57 -4.38 27.34
CA ARG A 664 -12.76 -4.98 26.71
C ARG A 664 -12.78 -4.96 25.18
N SER A 665 -11.80 -4.38 24.53
CA SER A 665 -11.65 -4.33 23.08
C SER A 665 -10.19 -4.53 22.72
N LEU A 666 -9.93 -5.16 21.60
CA LEU A 666 -8.57 -5.37 21.11
C LEU A 666 -7.83 -4.02 21.02
N SER A 667 -6.72 -3.91 21.73
CA SER A 667 -5.98 -2.67 21.92
C SER A 667 -4.48 -2.94 21.95
N THR A 668 -3.69 -1.92 21.62
CA THR A 668 -2.28 -1.87 21.94
C THR A 668 -2.14 -1.33 23.37
N ILE A 669 -1.54 -2.10 24.25
CA ILE A 669 -1.32 -1.78 25.66
C ILE A 669 0.18 -1.65 25.89
N THR A 670 0.64 -0.45 26.24
CA THR A 670 2.05 -0.13 26.37
C THR A 670 2.40 0.24 27.79
N PHE A 671 3.48 -0.32 28.31
CA PHE A 671 4.08 0.00 29.61
C PHE A 671 5.47 0.60 29.39
N ILE A 672 5.69 1.81 29.87
CA ILE A 672 7.00 2.49 29.88
C ILE A 672 7.39 2.70 31.33
N ASP A 673 8.39 1.95 31.81
CA ASP A 673 8.90 2.07 33.13
C ASP A 673 10.00 3.15 33.17
N ASN A 674 9.67 4.32 33.72
CA ASN A 674 10.56 5.47 33.79
C ASN A 674 11.68 5.30 34.83
N LYS A 675 11.59 4.29 35.71
CA LYS A 675 12.59 3.98 36.71
C LYS A 675 13.70 3.07 36.18
N TYR A 676 13.26 2.05 35.40
CA TYR A 676 14.18 1.04 34.85
C TYR A 676 14.46 1.24 33.36
N HIS A 677 13.89 2.28 32.74
CA HIS A 677 14.02 2.57 31.31
C HIS A 677 13.66 1.36 30.43
N THR A 678 12.56 0.68 30.77
CA THR A 678 12.10 -0.48 30.04
C THR A 678 10.78 -0.18 29.31
N PHE A 679 10.61 -0.84 28.20
CA PHE A 679 9.44 -0.74 27.33
C PHE A 679 8.85 -2.13 27.09
N LYS A 680 7.52 -2.25 27.24
CA LYS A 680 6.77 -3.44 26.83
C LYS A 680 5.48 -3.01 26.18
N SER A 681 5.10 -3.69 25.12
CA SER A 681 3.84 -3.47 24.43
C SER A 681 3.17 -4.80 24.10
N TYR A 682 1.84 -4.82 24.16
CA TYR A 682 1.00 -6.00 23.94
C TYR A 682 -0.17 -5.63 23.06
N THR A 683 -0.62 -6.58 22.24
CA THR A 683 -1.91 -6.50 21.53
C THR A 683 -2.88 -7.47 22.22
N GLY A 684 -3.98 -6.96 22.73
CA GLY A 684 -4.95 -7.78 23.45
C GLY A 684 -6.06 -6.96 24.12
N THR A 685 -6.91 -7.64 24.88
CA THR A 685 -7.94 -6.99 25.70
C THR A 685 -7.51 -6.79 27.15
N GLU A 686 -6.43 -7.43 27.55
CA GLU A 686 -5.85 -7.33 28.90
C GLU A 686 -4.33 -7.51 28.83
N ALA A 687 -3.62 -6.91 29.76
CA ALA A 687 -2.17 -7.09 29.94
C ALA A 687 -1.77 -6.80 31.38
N GLU A 688 -0.66 -7.41 31.81
CA GLU A 688 -0.09 -7.24 33.14
C GLU A 688 1.39 -6.84 33.07
N TYR A 689 1.82 -5.99 33.99
CA TYR A 689 3.22 -5.60 34.13
C TYR A 689 3.63 -5.60 35.60
N SER A 690 4.58 -6.46 35.93
CA SER A 690 5.13 -6.57 37.30
C SER A 690 6.37 -5.68 37.48
N THR A 691 6.37 -4.84 38.50
CA THR A 691 7.50 -3.96 38.87
C THR A 691 7.45 -3.60 40.34
N ALA A 692 8.62 -3.39 40.97
CA ALA A 692 8.70 -2.89 42.32
C ALA A 692 8.27 -1.40 42.47
N TYR A 693 8.09 -0.70 41.38
CA TYR A 693 7.75 0.74 41.34
C TYR A 693 6.61 1.08 40.40
N PRO A 694 5.37 0.59 40.63
CA PRO A 694 4.23 0.81 39.75
C PRO A 694 3.92 2.28 39.48
N ASP A 695 4.20 3.15 40.44
CA ASP A 695 3.99 4.59 40.31
C ASP A 695 4.88 5.25 39.25
N TYR A 696 5.97 4.62 38.84
CA TYR A 696 6.91 5.16 37.85
C TYR A 696 6.56 4.68 36.41
N VAL A 697 5.59 3.80 36.27
CA VAL A 697 5.21 3.26 34.97
C VAL A 697 4.12 4.12 34.32
N THR A 698 4.42 4.60 33.12
CA THR A 698 3.43 5.19 32.22
C THR A 698 2.74 4.08 31.45
N VAL A 699 1.41 4.09 31.46
CA VAL A 699 0.58 3.15 30.69
C VAL A 699 -0.11 3.90 29.58
N CYS A 700 -0.02 3.42 28.33
CA CYS A 700 -0.78 3.92 27.21
C CYS A 700 -1.65 2.79 26.62
N VAL A 701 -2.90 3.10 26.35
CA VAL A 701 -3.85 2.20 25.67
C VAL A 701 -4.34 2.88 24.42
N ALA A 702 -4.08 2.25 23.27
CA ALA A 702 -4.46 2.76 21.94
C ALA A 702 -5.22 1.69 21.15
N ALA A 703 -6.20 2.11 20.36
CA ALA A 703 -6.92 1.24 19.44
C ALA A 703 -7.45 2.04 18.23
N PRO A 704 -7.77 1.41 17.10
CA PRO A 704 -8.36 2.06 15.94
C PRO A 704 -9.62 2.86 16.30
N ASN A 705 -9.68 4.11 15.85
CA ASN A 705 -10.80 5.02 16.12
C ASN A 705 -11.06 5.28 17.61
N LYS A 706 -10.03 5.15 18.46
CA LYS A 706 -10.05 5.50 19.89
C LYS A 706 -9.03 6.60 20.17
N ILE A 707 -9.44 7.55 21.03
CA ILE A 707 -8.50 8.53 21.57
C ILE A 707 -7.57 7.76 22.52
N PRO A 708 -6.25 7.86 22.37
CA PRO A 708 -5.31 7.17 23.26
C PRO A 708 -5.52 7.54 24.72
N TYR A 709 -5.58 6.55 25.59
CA TYR A 709 -5.71 6.77 27.04
C TYR A 709 -4.37 6.58 27.71
N ILE A 710 -3.87 7.62 28.40
CA ILE A 710 -2.55 7.65 29.00
C ILE A 710 -2.69 7.86 30.51
N VAL A 711 -2.10 6.96 31.28
CA VAL A 711 -1.91 7.10 32.72
C VAL A 711 -0.43 7.35 32.95
N ALA A 712 -0.07 8.60 33.23
CA ALA A 712 1.31 9.00 33.43
C ALA A 712 1.90 8.42 34.72
N GLY A 713 3.11 7.87 34.67
CA GLY A 713 3.91 7.49 35.84
C GLY A 713 4.63 8.71 36.44
N LYS A 714 5.14 8.57 37.67
CA LYS A 714 6.05 9.56 38.28
C LYS A 714 7.29 9.70 37.38
N HIS A 715 7.78 10.95 37.23
CA HIS A 715 8.90 11.28 36.35
C HIS A 715 8.68 10.87 34.88
N ALA A 716 7.42 10.71 34.47
CA ALA A 716 7.11 10.50 33.07
C ALA A 716 7.55 11.76 32.29
N ILE A 717 8.60 11.62 31.52
CA ILE A 717 8.98 12.60 30.53
C ILE A 717 8.11 12.28 29.31
N LEU A 718 6.89 12.83 29.24
CA LEU A 718 5.99 12.63 28.11
C LEU A 718 6.58 13.18 26.79
N ASP A 719 7.66 13.96 26.88
CA ASP A 719 8.46 14.47 25.77
C ASP A 719 9.88 13.88 25.76
N GLY A 720 10.18 12.85 26.59
CA GLY A 720 11.49 12.21 26.70
C GLY A 720 11.55 10.88 25.97
N TYR A 721 12.37 10.82 24.93
CA TYR A 721 12.70 9.59 24.24
C TYR A 721 13.53 8.67 25.15
N ILE A 722 13.10 7.42 25.32
CA ILE A 722 13.91 6.38 25.93
C ILE A 722 14.79 5.78 24.82
N ASP A 723 16.10 6.04 24.91
CA ASP A 723 17.08 5.47 24.02
C ASP A 723 17.38 4.03 24.46
N PHE A 724 16.93 3.04 23.68
CA PHE A 724 17.19 1.62 23.92
C PHE A 724 18.57 1.17 23.43
N GLY A 725 19.44 2.10 23.10
CA GLY A 725 20.79 1.89 22.62
C GLY A 725 20.98 2.35 21.17
N PRO A 726 22.19 2.81 20.82
CA PRO A 726 22.50 3.21 19.45
C PRO A 726 22.43 1.99 18.53
N ILE A 727 21.90 2.19 17.33
CA ILE A 727 22.16 1.26 16.23
C ILE A 727 23.67 1.29 15.99
N ILE A 728 24.33 0.15 16.14
CA ILE A 728 25.78 0.04 15.91
C ILE A 728 26.00 0.19 14.41
N ASP A 729 26.59 1.31 14.07
CA ASP A 729 26.99 1.63 12.71
C ASP A 729 28.45 1.26 12.51
N ASP A 730 28.74 0.22 11.75
CA ASP A 730 30.08 -0.22 11.37
C ASP A 730 30.78 0.77 10.42
N ASN A 731 30.69 2.07 10.73
CA ASN A 731 31.43 3.07 9.99
C ASN A 731 32.91 3.07 10.47
N PRO A 732 33.88 2.60 9.68
CA PRO A 732 35.27 2.47 10.11
C PRO A 732 35.96 3.82 10.44
N ASN A 733 35.26 4.95 10.26
CA ASN A 733 35.82 6.30 10.51
C ASN A 733 35.40 6.93 11.86
N ASN A 734 34.56 6.28 12.66
CA ASN A 734 34.22 6.77 13.99
C ASN A 734 35.11 6.10 15.05
N GLY A 735 36.13 6.80 15.52
CA GLY A 735 37.18 6.31 16.40
C GLY A 735 36.79 6.00 17.85
N MET A 736 35.53 5.84 18.22
CA MET A 736 35.08 5.27 19.50
C MET A 736 33.81 4.42 19.29
N ILE A 737 33.96 3.11 19.37
CA ILE A 737 32.83 2.19 19.45
C ILE A 737 32.17 2.39 20.82
N ALA A 738 30.87 2.71 20.90
CA ALA A 738 30.12 2.84 22.13
C ALA A 738 30.04 1.50 22.90
N ASP A 739 29.91 1.58 24.24
CA ASP A 739 29.64 0.39 25.03
C ASP A 739 28.35 -0.28 24.56
N GLY A 740 28.34 -1.60 24.29
CA GLY A 740 27.15 -2.33 23.82
C GLY A 740 27.45 -3.78 23.42
N ILE A 741 26.39 -4.50 23.02
CA ILE A 741 26.51 -5.82 22.40
C ILE A 741 26.74 -5.63 20.91
N VAL A 742 27.85 -6.13 20.39
CA VAL A 742 28.29 -5.93 19.01
C VAL A 742 27.69 -6.99 18.07
N LYS A 743 27.70 -8.26 18.49
CA LYS A 743 27.20 -9.37 17.66
C LYS A 743 26.89 -10.59 18.53
N ILE A 744 25.89 -11.38 18.10
CA ILE A 744 25.60 -12.69 18.68
C ILE A 744 25.68 -13.73 17.57
N ASN A 745 26.52 -14.71 17.73
CA ASN A 745 26.67 -15.85 16.84
C ASN A 745 26.05 -17.08 17.50
N SER A 746 24.94 -17.59 16.96
CA SER A 746 24.39 -18.89 17.31
C SER A 746 24.59 -19.82 16.12
N SER A 747 25.21 -20.98 16.33
CA SER A 747 25.29 -21.99 15.28
C SER A 747 24.12 -22.97 15.42
N SER A 748 23.52 -23.34 14.28
CA SER A 748 22.31 -24.19 14.21
C SER A 748 22.45 -25.59 14.81
N ASN A 749 23.65 -25.99 15.28
CA ASN A 749 23.94 -27.31 15.84
C ASN A 749 24.78 -27.25 17.12
N SER A 750 24.92 -26.11 17.77
CA SER A 750 25.72 -26.03 19.02
C SER A 750 24.88 -25.54 20.19
N SER A 751 25.10 -26.14 21.35
CA SER A 751 24.58 -25.69 22.66
C SER A 751 25.25 -24.42 23.17
N THR A 752 26.10 -23.77 22.36
CA THR A 752 26.89 -22.60 22.76
C THR A 752 26.55 -21.41 21.85
N VAL A 753 26.42 -20.24 22.50
CA VAL A 753 26.18 -18.96 21.85
C VAL A 753 27.33 -18.03 22.19
N GLU A 754 27.98 -17.47 21.19
CA GLU A 754 29.01 -16.46 21.34
C GLU A 754 28.37 -15.06 21.32
N ILE A 755 28.57 -14.27 22.39
CA ILE A 755 28.11 -12.90 22.49
C ILE A 755 29.34 -11.99 22.46
N LYS A 756 29.47 -11.16 21.42
CA LYS A 756 30.49 -10.13 21.32
C LYS A 756 29.96 -8.82 21.86
N TYR A 757 30.68 -8.21 22.75
CA TYR A 757 30.32 -6.94 23.37
C TYR A 757 31.55 -6.01 23.49
N ASN A 758 31.27 -4.73 23.68
CA ASN A 758 32.25 -3.69 23.86
C ASN A 758 32.01 -2.95 25.19
N LEU A 759 33.09 -2.77 25.98
CA LEU A 759 33.10 -2.01 27.22
C LEU A 759 34.37 -1.15 27.27
N ASN A 760 34.22 0.16 27.03
CA ASN A 760 35.32 1.11 26.86
C ASN A 760 35.92 1.61 28.20
N SER A 761 35.28 1.38 29.33
CA SER A 761 35.77 1.81 30.63
C SER A 761 35.57 0.71 31.68
N LEU A 762 36.43 0.71 32.70
CA LEU A 762 36.27 -0.09 33.89
C LEU A 762 34.92 0.24 34.53
N ALA A 763 34.01 -0.73 34.49
CA ALA A 763 32.73 -0.67 35.17
C ALA A 763 32.88 -1.23 36.60
N CYS A 764 32.20 -0.65 37.58
CA CYS A 764 32.11 -1.26 38.90
C CYS A 764 31.38 -2.60 38.86
N SER A 765 30.44 -2.75 37.92
CA SER A 765 29.80 -4.04 37.60
C SER A 765 29.28 -4.05 36.17
N ALA A 766 29.59 -5.10 35.42
CA ALA A 766 28.99 -5.33 34.11
C ALA A 766 28.53 -6.79 33.99
N SER A 767 27.35 -7.00 33.44
CA SER A 767 26.73 -8.32 33.29
C SER A 767 25.93 -8.43 32.00
N ILE A 768 25.83 -9.64 31.44
CA ILE A 768 24.87 -9.98 30.40
C ILE A 768 23.75 -10.80 31.04
N ILE A 769 22.52 -10.34 30.86
CA ILE A 769 21.32 -11.05 31.30
C ILE A 769 20.64 -11.61 30.04
N ILE A 770 20.43 -12.93 30.03
CA ILE A 770 19.68 -13.58 28.93
C ILE A 770 18.30 -13.94 29.46
N THR A 771 17.30 -13.50 28.69
CA THR A 771 15.90 -13.79 28.97
C THR A 771 15.25 -14.48 27.75
N ASN A 772 14.17 -15.22 27.97
CA ASN A 772 13.30 -15.63 26.85
C ASN A 772 12.43 -14.46 26.41
N VAL A 773 11.65 -14.65 25.35
CA VAL A 773 10.73 -13.63 24.78
C VAL A 773 9.65 -13.16 25.76
N PHE A 774 9.39 -13.92 26.83
CA PHE A 774 8.44 -13.56 27.88
C PHE A 774 9.09 -12.73 29.01
N GLY A 775 10.41 -12.42 28.89
CA GLY A 775 11.17 -11.67 29.88
C GLY A 775 11.64 -12.53 31.07
N ASN A 776 11.41 -13.85 31.08
CA ASN A 776 11.88 -14.73 32.11
C ASN A 776 13.40 -14.89 31.98
N LYS A 777 14.11 -14.62 33.09
CA LYS A 777 15.55 -14.71 33.16
C LYS A 777 16.01 -16.16 33.10
N GLU A 778 16.88 -16.46 32.15
CA GLU A 778 17.40 -17.81 31.91
C GLU A 778 18.88 -17.93 32.34
N LEU A 779 19.65 -16.87 32.10
CA LEU A 779 21.08 -16.86 32.43
C LEU A 779 21.53 -15.45 32.81
N THR A 780 22.50 -15.36 33.71
CA THR A 780 23.25 -14.13 34.00
C THR A 780 24.73 -14.41 33.99
N ILE A 781 25.47 -13.61 33.26
CA ILE A 781 26.93 -13.67 33.18
C ILE A 781 27.45 -12.38 33.82
N ASN A 782 28.06 -12.50 34.97
CA ASN A 782 28.55 -11.37 35.77
C ASN A 782 30.07 -11.16 35.55
N ASN A 783 30.56 -10.01 35.96
CA ASN A 783 32.00 -9.65 35.98
C ASN A 783 32.60 -9.71 34.54
N LEU A 784 31.94 -9.08 33.61
CA LEU A 784 32.41 -9.01 32.24
C LEU A 784 33.75 -8.26 32.16
N PRO A 785 34.77 -8.80 31.46
CA PRO A 785 36.02 -8.08 31.21
C PRO A 785 35.78 -6.85 30.31
N THR A 786 36.56 -5.80 30.60
CA THR A 786 36.63 -4.62 29.71
C THR A 786 37.43 -4.94 28.46
N GLY A 787 37.08 -4.36 27.36
CA GLY A 787 37.80 -4.47 26.10
C GLY A 787 36.90 -4.24 24.87
N ASN A 788 37.55 -3.95 23.79
CA ASN A 788 36.89 -3.88 22.46
C ASN A 788 36.86 -5.30 21.90
N ASN A 789 35.66 -5.80 21.54
CA ASN A 789 35.48 -7.14 21.01
C ASN A 789 35.70 -8.30 22.01
N ALA A 790 35.41 -8.12 23.28
CA ALA A 790 35.35 -9.23 24.20
C ALA A 790 34.19 -10.19 23.84
N SER A 791 34.35 -11.48 24.07
CA SER A 791 33.31 -12.49 23.78
C SER A 791 33.00 -13.34 25.00
N VAL A 792 31.76 -13.78 25.12
CA VAL A 792 31.30 -14.70 26.15
C VAL A 792 30.58 -15.87 25.47
N THR A 793 30.93 -17.09 25.92
CA THR A 793 30.27 -18.30 25.43
C THR A 793 29.25 -18.79 26.45
N THR A 794 28.02 -19.03 26.01
CA THR A 794 26.94 -19.56 26.85
C THR A 794 26.67 -21.02 26.52
N GLN A 795 26.39 -21.83 27.55
CA GLN A 795 26.01 -23.23 27.38
C GLN A 795 24.58 -23.45 27.90
N ASN A 796 23.85 -24.38 27.26
CA ASN A 796 22.57 -24.91 27.77
C ASN A 796 21.36 -23.96 27.76
N LEU A 797 21.27 -22.99 26.81
CA LEU A 797 20.02 -22.30 26.58
C LEU A 797 19.00 -23.25 25.90
N PRO A 798 17.70 -23.19 26.25
CA PRO A 798 16.65 -23.93 25.57
C PRO A 798 16.55 -23.55 24.09
N SER A 799 15.93 -24.40 23.26
CA SER A 799 15.56 -24.00 21.90
C SER A 799 14.51 -22.87 21.97
N GLY A 800 14.67 -21.84 21.14
CA GLY A 800 13.77 -20.70 21.11
C GLY A 800 14.46 -19.38 20.83
N ILE A 801 13.71 -18.30 20.90
CA ILE A 801 14.21 -16.92 20.76
C ILE A 801 14.56 -16.38 22.16
N HIS A 802 15.75 -15.80 22.26
CA HIS A 802 16.31 -15.24 23.48
C HIS A 802 16.72 -13.79 23.28
N ILE A 803 16.80 -13.04 24.38
CA ILE A 803 17.27 -11.65 24.38
C ILE A 803 18.49 -11.58 25.34
N ALA A 804 19.63 -11.17 24.79
CA ALA A 804 20.82 -10.86 25.61
C ALA A 804 20.83 -9.36 25.88
N THR A 805 20.88 -8.98 27.16
CA THR A 805 20.89 -7.59 27.61
C THR A 805 22.20 -7.32 28.39
N LEU A 806 23.00 -6.36 27.90
CA LEU A 806 24.19 -5.90 28.56
C LEU A 806 23.84 -4.81 29.58
N VAL A 807 24.20 -5.05 30.83
CA VAL A 807 23.96 -4.13 31.94
C VAL A 807 25.30 -3.67 32.47
N LYS A 808 25.53 -2.36 32.66
CA LYS A 808 26.71 -1.74 33.23
C LYS A 808 26.28 -0.81 34.36
N ASP A 809 26.84 -1.00 35.55
CA ASP A 809 26.55 -0.21 36.76
C ASP A 809 25.04 -0.04 37.05
N GLY A 810 24.27 -1.12 36.78
CA GLY A 810 22.83 -1.16 36.96
C GLY A 810 22.01 -0.56 35.79
N ALA A 811 22.65 0.01 34.77
CA ALA A 811 21.97 0.55 33.57
C ALA A 811 22.07 -0.43 32.40
N ILE A 812 20.99 -0.57 31.64
CA ILE A 812 20.99 -1.31 30.37
C ILE A 812 21.67 -0.45 29.31
N ILE A 813 22.73 -1.00 28.69
CA ILE A 813 23.50 -0.32 27.63
C ILE A 813 23.34 -0.95 26.25
N GLY A 814 22.67 -2.09 26.14
CA GLY A 814 22.32 -2.70 24.85
C GLY A 814 21.61 -4.03 25.02
N SER A 815 20.79 -4.39 24.04
CA SER A 815 20.11 -5.69 23.97
C SER A 815 20.08 -6.18 22.53
N LEU A 816 20.30 -7.49 22.34
CA LEU A 816 20.19 -8.16 21.04
C LEU A 816 19.38 -9.45 21.17
N ARG A 817 18.58 -9.75 20.17
CA ARG A 817 17.87 -11.03 20.03
C ARG A 817 18.71 -12.06 19.27
N PHE A 818 18.53 -13.33 19.62
CA PHE A 818 19.14 -14.44 18.91
C PHE A 818 18.28 -15.70 19.05
N ALA A 819 18.38 -16.60 18.10
CA ALA A 819 17.69 -17.87 18.12
C ALA A 819 18.66 -19.00 18.50
N VAL A 820 18.20 -19.93 19.33
CA VAL A 820 18.88 -21.21 19.63
C VAL A 820 18.02 -22.31 19.08
N SER A 821 18.56 -23.10 18.12
CA SER A 821 17.94 -24.31 17.61
C SER A 821 18.74 -25.53 18.09
N LYS A 822 18.09 -26.49 18.70
CA LYS A 822 18.67 -27.77 19.12
C LYS A 822 18.11 -28.88 18.25
#